data_18d010703a0fbbfe75ad98b9ecfc8084
#
_entry.id   18d010703a0fbbfe75ad98b9ecfc8084
#
_cell.length_a   1.000
_cell.length_b   1.000
_cell.length_c   1.000
_cell.angle_alpha   90.00
_cell.angle_beta   90.00
_cell.angle_gamma   90.00
#
_symmetry.space_group_name_H-M   'P 1'
#
loop_
_entity.id
_entity.type
_entity.pdbx_description
1 polymer ?
#
loop_
_entity_poly.entity_id
_entity_poly.type
_entity_poly.pdbx_seq_one_letter_code
_entity_poly.pdbx_strand_id
1 'polypeptide(L)'
;MRKFYSIFALCAFLFLSVAVQANNVTVDKWNGTDTRNTTYLPIAINTGTGVNCAYHSVSQQLYYASELSTASSTSITAITFYYTSGTNFTRKLRVWMNDTDLEDFPTPSNTTTPNMVSPGTKVFSGDVELTAGSPYTITFDKPYSWDGTSNIIVTVFDSTGIKNNSTNYGVSAAQGQTVMFGDAGKVRFLHKTNSAFADFANAGWTMDNLSSAKANSISVDGRKYVNKITFTFGAAPEPPATPTDLSVSAAITSATLSWSGVLGATSYDLQQSADGESWSTLSSGETGTSFNWTGLSAASTHYARIRANNANGSSDWSSPVTVTTDAVHEHNGITFDKWSSTNSLPSEAGNYYLNADVTLPNHYTLPGNINLCLNGHNLYTYAYRIVVPDQKTFAVYNTSDEGMISGAYEAYLTGGQITVDAGGTLILGDKCKVQNIAEPEESGYVSYAIANAGTLRLSGAPVISGTTADIYLSSSNITLVGALTNSSSNKYSVNKLASDFTSGWSIYMEGENPSDHFTSANNSYGGICYNPSTGEARIVKALNFADNADNTSTMSTYTGQLTNVTIGRSFTSASFNTISLPFPLTDAQLEEIFGADYDLEEFVSSSLEGDVLSLSFNKVTSLEAGKPYLLRSSVNVTNPSFEGVTIGATAPVDIETSLIDFKGTFNPTELEVGNHNILCLGASNSLFWPNTSNPIKGFRAYFEVKGAAQKAKAAHIVKKEDHAQAIDNIENTHPAQKRILNGQLVIEKNGTLYNAQGQIVK
;
A
#
# COMPACT_ATOMS: atom_id res chain seq x y z
N MET A 1 -30.51 2.66 23.44
CA MET A 1 -31.43 1.62 22.98
C MET A 1 -32.23 2.16 21.80
N ARG A 2 -31.85 1.82 20.62
CA ARG A 2 -32.65 1.77 19.37
C ARG A 2 -31.85 0.96 18.38
N LYS A 3 -32.28 -0.29 18.19
CA LYS A 3 -31.74 -1.22 17.20
C LYS A 3 -32.25 -0.77 15.82
N PHE A 4 -31.36 -0.47 14.89
CA PHE A 4 -31.69 -0.42 13.47
C PHE A 4 -31.42 -1.79 12.88
N TYR A 5 -32.48 -2.49 12.53
CA TYR A 5 -32.43 -3.66 11.68
C TYR A 5 -32.33 -3.17 10.23
N SER A 6 -31.18 -3.40 9.59
CA SER A 6 -31.06 -3.35 8.13
C SER A 6 -31.70 -4.60 7.55
N ILE A 7 -32.84 -4.41 6.91
CA ILE A 7 -33.49 -5.44 6.08
C ILE A 7 -32.72 -5.46 4.76
N PHE A 8 -31.83 -6.47 4.58
CA PHE A 8 -31.39 -6.87 3.26
C PHE A 8 -32.58 -7.53 2.56
N ALA A 9 -33.24 -6.80 1.66
CA ALA A 9 -34.16 -7.38 0.70
C ALA A 9 -33.34 -8.18 -0.32
N LEU A 10 -33.26 -9.49 -0.09
CA LEU A 10 -32.78 -10.46 -1.04
C LEU A 10 -33.82 -10.53 -2.19
N CYS A 11 -33.64 -9.72 -3.23
CA CYS A 11 -34.34 -9.91 -4.49
C CYS A 11 -33.81 -11.21 -5.14
N ALA A 12 -34.42 -12.32 -4.76
CA ALA A 12 -34.34 -13.52 -5.56
C ALA A 12 -35.07 -13.25 -6.88
N PHE A 13 -34.34 -12.84 -7.91
CA PHE A 13 -34.83 -12.95 -9.28
C PHE A 13 -34.99 -14.43 -9.57
N LEU A 14 -36.23 -14.92 -9.48
CA LEU A 14 -36.63 -16.17 -10.11
C LEU A 14 -36.41 -15.95 -11.62
N PHE A 15 -35.29 -16.38 -12.15
CA PHE A 15 -35.20 -16.69 -13.56
C PHE A 15 -36.12 -17.87 -13.80
N LEU A 16 -37.36 -17.57 -14.20
CA LEU A 16 -38.15 -18.57 -14.94
C LEU A 16 -37.32 -18.79 -16.22
N SER A 17 -36.49 -19.82 -16.25
CA SER A 17 -36.10 -20.45 -17.47
C SER A 17 -37.41 -20.99 -18.07
N VAL A 18 -37.96 -20.29 -19.04
CA VAL A 18 -38.95 -20.89 -19.91
C VAL A 18 -38.17 -22.03 -20.59
N ALA A 19 -38.30 -23.22 -20.03
CA ALA A 19 -37.84 -24.40 -20.72
C ALA A 19 -38.64 -24.44 -22.03
N VAL A 20 -37.99 -24.09 -23.14
CA VAL A 20 -38.59 -24.30 -24.45
C VAL A 20 -38.83 -25.79 -24.52
N GLN A 21 -40.09 -26.18 -24.41
CA GLN A 21 -40.50 -27.54 -24.37
C GLN A 21 -40.15 -28.15 -25.73
N ALA A 22 -39.35 -29.20 -25.73
CA ALA A 22 -39.04 -29.92 -26.96
C ALA A 22 -40.32 -30.25 -27.71
N ASN A 23 -40.46 -29.75 -28.93
CA ASN A 23 -41.63 -30.03 -29.73
C ASN A 23 -41.43 -31.37 -30.44
N ASN A 24 -42.30 -32.33 -30.16
CA ASN A 24 -42.29 -33.63 -30.76
C ASN A 24 -43.29 -33.68 -31.92
N VAL A 25 -42.81 -33.90 -33.14
CA VAL A 25 -43.64 -34.11 -34.30
C VAL A 25 -43.62 -35.60 -34.65
N THR A 26 -44.76 -36.29 -34.51
CA THR A 26 -44.89 -37.69 -34.85
C THR A 26 -45.48 -37.85 -36.23
N VAL A 27 -44.74 -38.47 -37.12
CA VAL A 27 -45.24 -38.93 -38.43
C VAL A 27 -45.90 -40.27 -38.23
N ASP A 28 -47.22 -40.28 -38.23
CA ASP A 28 -48.09 -41.48 -38.07
C ASP A 28 -49.16 -41.43 -39.13
N LYS A 29 -48.96 -42.25 -40.20
CA LYS A 29 -49.87 -42.31 -41.33
C LYS A 29 -50.86 -43.45 -41.22
N TRP A 30 -51.14 -43.96 -40.04
CA TRP A 30 -52.03 -45.04 -39.82
C TRP A 30 -53.47 -44.72 -40.25
N ASN A 31 -53.97 -45.45 -41.24
CA ASN A 31 -55.33 -45.28 -41.75
C ASN A 31 -56.34 -46.30 -41.14
N GLY A 32 -55.94 -46.96 -40.05
CA GLY A 32 -56.79 -47.95 -39.31
C GLY A 32 -56.89 -49.31 -39.92
N THR A 33 -56.44 -49.48 -41.14
CA THR A 33 -56.64 -50.77 -41.85
C THR A 33 -55.38 -51.48 -42.34
N ASP A 34 -54.22 -50.77 -42.37
CA ASP A 34 -53.01 -51.27 -43.02
C ASP A 34 -51.79 -51.32 -42.12
N THR A 35 -51.94 -51.69 -40.88
CA THR A 35 -50.79 -51.92 -39.98
C THR A 35 -50.05 -53.16 -40.41
N ARG A 36 -48.85 -52.99 -40.94
CA ARG A 36 -47.94 -54.16 -41.16
C ARG A 36 -46.75 -53.99 -40.23
N ASN A 37 -46.49 -55.03 -39.51
CA ASN A 37 -45.28 -55.18 -38.73
C ASN A 37 -44.15 -55.69 -39.64
N THR A 38 -42.95 -55.14 -39.49
CA THR A 38 -41.77 -55.59 -40.24
C THR A 38 -40.59 -55.91 -39.32
N THR A 39 -39.80 -56.88 -39.77
CA THR A 39 -38.54 -57.27 -39.12
C THR A 39 -37.32 -56.59 -39.79
N TYR A 40 -37.50 -55.65 -40.71
CA TYR A 40 -36.44 -55.13 -41.55
C TYR A 40 -36.21 -53.61 -41.33
N LEU A 41 -37.16 -52.90 -40.76
CA LEU A 41 -37.07 -51.45 -40.60
C LEU A 41 -37.25 -51.03 -39.16
N PRO A 42 -36.53 -50.00 -38.68
CA PRO A 42 -35.45 -49.32 -39.36
C PRO A 42 -34.14 -50.11 -39.44
N ILE A 43 -34.07 -51.25 -38.81
CA ILE A 43 -32.97 -52.27 -38.87
C ILE A 43 -33.46 -53.62 -39.06
N ALA A 44 -32.66 -54.56 -39.66
CA ALA A 44 -33.02 -55.96 -39.84
C ALA A 44 -32.87 -56.74 -38.53
N ILE A 45 -33.99 -57.22 -37.99
CA ILE A 45 -34.05 -58.02 -36.77
C ILE A 45 -34.57 -59.41 -37.05
N ASN A 46 -34.27 -59.96 -38.23
CA ASN A 46 -34.67 -61.29 -38.61
C ASN A 46 -33.90 -62.38 -37.86
N THR A 47 -34.57 -63.26 -37.22
CA THR A 47 -34.05 -64.30 -36.35
C THR A 47 -33.95 -65.70 -37.06
N GLY A 48 -34.10 -65.77 -38.37
CA GLY A 48 -34.00 -67.01 -39.12
C GLY A 48 -32.66 -67.71 -38.91
N THR A 49 -32.70 -69.05 -38.81
CA THR A 49 -31.51 -69.90 -38.61
C THR A 49 -30.72 -70.16 -39.92
N GLY A 50 -31.19 -69.61 -41.04
CA GLY A 50 -30.59 -69.81 -42.34
C GLY A 50 -29.49 -68.83 -42.69
N VAL A 51 -28.94 -68.98 -43.90
CA VAL A 51 -27.87 -68.13 -44.47
C VAL A 51 -28.30 -66.71 -44.70
N ASN A 52 -29.55 -66.32 -44.51
CA ASN A 52 -30.13 -64.99 -44.73
C ASN A 52 -30.28 -64.17 -43.48
N CYS A 53 -29.59 -64.50 -42.39
CA CYS A 53 -29.59 -63.66 -41.18
C CYS A 53 -28.74 -62.44 -41.37
N ALA A 54 -29.28 -61.31 -41.04
CA ALA A 54 -28.55 -60.06 -41.20
C ALA A 54 -27.48 -59.83 -40.11
N TYR A 55 -26.23 -59.59 -40.50
CA TYR A 55 -25.15 -59.15 -39.65
C TYR A 55 -25.13 -57.59 -39.54
N HIS A 56 -25.46 -57.02 -40.69
CA HIS A 56 -25.51 -55.56 -40.83
C HIS A 56 -26.71 -55.19 -41.67
N SER A 57 -27.31 -54.08 -41.42
CA SER A 57 -28.40 -53.56 -42.24
C SER A 57 -28.31 -52.02 -42.33
N VAL A 58 -28.74 -51.49 -43.44
CA VAL A 58 -28.95 -50.09 -43.67
C VAL A 58 -30.33 -49.87 -44.26
N SER A 59 -31.03 -48.88 -43.74
CA SER A 59 -32.29 -48.38 -44.29
C SER A 59 -32.24 -46.92 -44.56
N GLN A 60 -32.93 -46.51 -45.62
CA GLN A 60 -33.22 -45.07 -45.88
C GLN A 60 -34.74 -44.98 -45.97
N GLN A 61 -35.27 -43.98 -45.25
CA GLN A 61 -36.67 -43.64 -45.15
C GLN A 61 -36.91 -42.20 -45.45
N LEU A 62 -37.85 -41.91 -46.34
CA LEU A 62 -38.19 -40.59 -46.79
C LEU A 62 -39.45 -40.08 -46.09
N TYR A 63 -39.30 -38.94 -45.41
CA TYR A 63 -40.39 -38.22 -44.74
C TYR A 63 -40.56 -36.85 -45.39
N TYR A 64 -41.82 -36.44 -45.57
CA TYR A 64 -42.10 -35.17 -46.24
C TYR A 64 -42.06 -33.97 -45.30
N ALA A 65 -41.61 -32.84 -45.82
CA ALA A 65 -41.65 -31.57 -45.08
C ALA A 65 -43.06 -31.23 -44.58
N SER A 66 -44.07 -31.55 -45.36
CA SER A 66 -45.48 -31.32 -45.01
C SER A 66 -45.91 -32.15 -43.75
N GLU A 67 -45.24 -33.25 -43.49
CA GLU A 67 -45.50 -34.09 -42.29
C GLU A 67 -44.87 -33.49 -41.04
N LEU A 68 -43.94 -32.58 -41.20
CA LEU A 68 -43.24 -31.85 -40.15
C LEU A 68 -43.73 -30.43 -39.95
N SER A 69 -44.80 -30.02 -40.60
CA SER A 69 -45.34 -28.67 -40.64
C SER A 69 -45.70 -28.05 -39.29
N THR A 70 -45.81 -28.89 -38.24
CA THR A 70 -46.04 -28.44 -36.85
C THR A 70 -44.77 -28.27 -36.04
N ALA A 71 -43.60 -28.44 -36.66
CA ALA A 71 -42.32 -28.23 -35.98
C ALA A 71 -42.17 -26.76 -35.55
N SER A 72 -41.78 -26.54 -34.31
CA SER A 72 -41.54 -25.19 -33.75
C SER A 72 -40.11 -24.69 -33.96
N SER A 73 -39.28 -25.50 -34.55
CA SER A 73 -37.84 -25.21 -34.76
C SER A 73 -37.34 -26.04 -35.94
N THR A 74 -36.23 -25.66 -36.52
CA THR A 74 -35.51 -26.40 -37.56
C THR A 74 -34.40 -27.31 -36.99
N SER A 75 -34.19 -27.31 -35.67
CA SER A 75 -33.18 -28.14 -35.00
C SER A 75 -33.75 -29.43 -34.52
N ILE A 76 -33.40 -30.56 -35.16
CA ILE A 76 -33.81 -31.91 -34.75
C ILE A 76 -32.75 -32.46 -33.81
N THR A 77 -33.12 -32.82 -32.59
CA THR A 77 -32.21 -33.29 -31.53
C THR A 77 -32.30 -34.79 -31.25
N ALA A 78 -33.41 -35.43 -31.66
CA ALA A 78 -33.58 -36.85 -31.50
C ALA A 78 -34.64 -37.40 -32.46
N ILE A 79 -34.61 -38.70 -32.67
CA ILE A 79 -35.67 -39.46 -33.32
C ILE A 79 -36.09 -40.64 -32.45
N THR A 80 -37.38 -40.94 -32.45
CA THR A 80 -37.96 -42.09 -31.72
C THR A 80 -38.61 -43.04 -32.68
N PHE A 81 -38.23 -44.31 -32.63
CA PHE A 81 -38.88 -45.37 -33.31
C PHE A 81 -39.71 -46.24 -32.33
N TYR A 82 -40.67 -46.97 -32.83
CA TYR A 82 -41.62 -47.75 -32.02
C TYR A 82 -41.39 -49.24 -32.20
N TYR A 83 -40.71 -49.88 -31.22
CA TYR A 83 -40.49 -51.36 -31.20
C TYR A 83 -41.67 -52.00 -30.52
N THR A 84 -42.49 -52.76 -31.33
CA THR A 84 -43.81 -53.18 -30.89
C THR A 84 -43.83 -54.60 -30.21
N SER A 85 -42.94 -55.50 -30.57
CA SER A 85 -42.88 -56.84 -29.97
C SER A 85 -41.54 -57.49 -30.28
N GLY A 86 -41.17 -58.46 -29.46
CA GLY A 86 -39.93 -59.22 -29.61
C GLY A 86 -39.22 -59.43 -28.29
N THR A 87 -37.91 -59.47 -28.31
CA THR A 87 -37.06 -59.56 -27.12
C THR A 87 -36.16 -58.31 -27.04
N ASN A 88 -35.69 -57.99 -25.81
CA ASN A 88 -34.76 -56.87 -25.60
C ASN A 88 -33.39 -57.18 -26.15
N PHE A 89 -32.74 -56.21 -26.79
CA PHE A 89 -31.39 -56.40 -27.30
C PHE A 89 -30.71 -54.97 -27.50
N THR A 90 -29.39 -54.95 -27.53
CA THR A 90 -28.62 -53.73 -27.82
C THR A 90 -28.03 -53.82 -29.22
N ARG A 91 -28.03 -52.68 -29.93
CA ARG A 91 -27.47 -52.57 -31.29
C ARG A 91 -26.54 -51.34 -31.36
N LYS A 92 -25.44 -51.49 -32.10
CA LYS A 92 -24.58 -50.35 -32.46
C LYS A 92 -25.15 -49.72 -33.72
N LEU A 93 -25.82 -48.59 -33.48
CA LEU A 93 -26.46 -47.85 -34.55
C LEU A 93 -25.64 -46.61 -34.96
N ARG A 94 -25.74 -46.30 -36.23
CA ARG A 94 -25.32 -45.01 -36.76
C ARG A 94 -26.47 -44.40 -37.52
N VAL A 95 -26.71 -43.10 -37.33
CA VAL A 95 -27.82 -42.41 -37.96
C VAL A 95 -27.28 -41.20 -38.72
N TRP A 96 -27.79 -41.03 -39.92
CA TRP A 96 -27.58 -39.85 -40.75
C TRP A 96 -28.91 -39.25 -41.11
N MET A 97 -28.88 -37.94 -41.37
CA MET A 97 -30.02 -37.18 -41.88
C MET A 97 -29.59 -36.36 -43.11
N ASN A 98 -30.53 -36.19 -44.04
CA ASN A 98 -30.29 -35.46 -45.28
C ASN A 98 -31.56 -34.74 -45.71
N ASP A 99 -31.46 -33.43 -45.99
CA ASP A 99 -32.49 -32.66 -46.63
C ASP A 99 -32.50 -33.03 -48.11
N THR A 100 -33.68 -33.14 -48.71
CA THR A 100 -33.81 -33.59 -50.11
C THR A 100 -35.09 -33.08 -50.77
N ASP A 101 -35.03 -32.83 -52.09
CA ASP A 101 -36.18 -32.52 -52.90
C ASP A 101 -36.86 -33.78 -53.48
N LEU A 102 -36.36 -34.97 -53.11
CA LEU A 102 -36.93 -36.23 -53.62
C LEU A 102 -38.35 -36.40 -53.12
N GLU A 103 -39.25 -36.68 -54.01
CA GLU A 103 -40.64 -37.14 -53.74
C GLU A 103 -40.70 -38.60 -53.51
N ASP A 104 -39.83 -39.36 -54.25
CA ASP A 104 -39.69 -40.84 -54.16
C ASP A 104 -38.22 -41.24 -54.35
N PHE A 105 -37.80 -42.35 -53.79
CA PHE A 105 -36.50 -42.90 -54.14
C PHE A 105 -36.46 -43.33 -55.61
N PRO A 106 -35.33 -43.15 -56.32
CA PRO A 106 -35.16 -43.58 -57.70
C PRO A 106 -35.45 -45.11 -57.83
N THR A 107 -36.20 -45.47 -58.85
CA THR A 107 -36.54 -46.87 -59.08
C THR A 107 -35.27 -47.66 -59.35
N PRO A 108 -35.04 -48.82 -58.65
CA PRO A 108 -33.88 -49.64 -58.92
C PRO A 108 -33.87 -50.21 -60.32
N SER A 109 -32.74 -50.12 -61.00
CA SER A 109 -32.57 -50.63 -62.35
C SER A 109 -32.56 -52.15 -62.39
N ASN A 110 -32.29 -52.83 -61.27
CA ASN A 110 -32.41 -54.26 -61.06
C ASN A 110 -32.48 -54.60 -59.57
N THR A 111 -32.77 -55.81 -59.18
CA THR A 111 -32.90 -56.30 -57.80
C THR A 111 -31.56 -56.42 -57.02
N THR A 112 -30.43 -56.11 -57.68
CA THR A 112 -29.09 -56.30 -57.11
C THR A 112 -28.32 -54.97 -56.92
N THR A 113 -28.88 -53.89 -57.46
CA THR A 113 -28.24 -52.55 -57.36
C THR A 113 -29.13 -51.60 -56.54
N PRO A 114 -28.80 -51.29 -55.34
CA PRO A 114 -29.60 -50.35 -54.55
C PRO A 114 -29.43 -48.91 -55.10
N ASN A 115 -30.55 -48.26 -55.38
CA ASN A 115 -30.55 -46.83 -55.69
C ASN A 115 -30.69 -46.04 -54.40
N MET A 116 -29.76 -46.27 -53.49
CA MET A 116 -29.65 -45.46 -52.25
C MET A 116 -29.08 -44.09 -52.60
N VAL A 117 -29.52 -43.12 -51.90
CA VAL A 117 -29.03 -41.72 -52.04
C VAL A 117 -28.05 -41.36 -50.96
N SER A 118 -27.38 -40.23 -51.07
CA SER A 118 -26.45 -39.74 -50.04
C SER A 118 -27.11 -39.75 -48.66
N PRO A 119 -26.49 -40.35 -47.66
CA PRO A 119 -27.04 -40.36 -46.32
C PRO A 119 -27.05 -38.99 -45.64
N GLY A 120 -26.24 -38.04 -46.11
CA GLY A 120 -26.12 -36.70 -45.55
C GLY A 120 -25.25 -36.63 -44.30
N THR A 121 -25.68 -35.87 -43.31
CA THR A 121 -24.95 -35.61 -42.07
C THR A 121 -25.13 -36.73 -41.05
N LYS A 122 -24.02 -37.27 -40.52
CA LYS A 122 -24.08 -38.22 -39.42
C LYS A 122 -24.42 -37.49 -38.12
N VAL A 123 -25.51 -37.90 -37.48
CA VAL A 123 -26.05 -37.28 -36.26
C VAL A 123 -25.91 -38.13 -35.01
N PHE A 124 -25.69 -39.45 -35.18
CA PHE A 124 -25.53 -40.33 -34.04
C PHE A 124 -24.62 -41.54 -34.37
N SER A 125 -23.86 -41.97 -33.36
CA SER A 125 -23.10 -43.22 -33.39
C SER A 125 -22.96 -43.79 -31.97
N GLY A 126 -23.64 -44.86 -31.66
CA GLY A 126 -23.59 -45.44 -30.33
C GLY A 126 -24.42 -46.72 -30.17
N ASP A 127 -24.42 -47.27 -28.96
CA ASP A 127 -25.25 -48.39 -28.57
C ASP A 127 -26.68 -47.91 -28.26
N VAL A 128 -27.65 -48.64 -28.78
CA VAL A 128 -29.07 -48.37 -28.56
C VAL A 128 -29.72 -49.64 -28.02
N GLU A 129 -30.38 -49.51 -26.87
CA GLU A 129 -31.17 -50.60 -26.29
C GLU A 129 -32.57 -50.55 -26.82
N LEU A 130 -33.02 -51.73 -27.36
CA LEU A 130 -34.35 -51.92 -27.86
C LEU A 130 -35.13 -52.81 -26.89
N THR A 131 -36.15 -52.24 -26.26
CA THR A 131 -37.03 -52.93 -25.31
C THR A 131 -38.36 -53.26 -26.00
N ALA A 132 -38.71 -54.46 -25.97
CA ALA A 132 -39.93 -54.99 -26.64
C ALA A 132 -41.20 -54.30 -26.07
N GLY A 133 -42.04 -53.83 -26.96
CA GLY A 133 -43.29 -53.14 -26.63
C GLY A 133 -43.11 -51.67 -26.22
N SER A 134 -41.89 -51.16 -26.36
CA SER A 134 -41.56 -49.73 -25.99
C SER A 134 -40.98 -48.98 -27.18
N PRO A 135 -41.27 -47.72 -27.31
CA PRO A 135 -40.49 -46.80 -28.18
C PRO A 135 -39.04 -46.72 -27.71
N TYR A 136 -38.09 -46.54 -28.63
CA TYR A 136 -36.71 -46.24 -28.32
C TYR A 136 -36.29 -44.94 -29.00
N THR A 137 -35.65 -44.08 -28.23
CA THR A 137 -35.22 -42.75 -28.67
C THR A 137 -33.73 -42.76 -28.93
N ILE A 138 -33.32 -42.20 -30.06
CA ILE A 138 -31.94 -41.98 -30.45
C ILE A 138 -31.71 -40.47 -30.30
N THR A 139 -31.08 -40.06 -29.22
CA THR A 139 -30.66 -38.67 -29.03
C THR A 139 -29.39 -38.42 -29.83
N PHE A 140 -29.35 -37.37 -30.60
CA PHE A 140 -28.25 -37.07 -31.50
C PHE A 140 -27.02 -36.59 -30.76
N ASP A 141 -25.84 -37.01 -31.21
CA ASP A 141 -24.53 -36.48 -30.74
C ASP A 141 -24.39 -34.99 -31.07
N LYS A 142 -24.98 -34.55 -32.18
CA LYS A 142 -25.13 -33.15 -32.61
C LYS A 142 -26.50 -32.94 -33.22
N PRO A 143 -27.22 -31.89 -32.88
CA PRO A 143 -28.47 -31.54 -33.50
C PRO A 143 -28.33 -31.46 -35.04
N TYR A 144 -29.34 -31.91 -35.72
CA TYR A 144 -29.44 -31.73 -37.17
C TYR A 144 -30.18 -30.47 -37.51
N SER A 145 -29.55 -29.60 -38.30
CA SER A 145 -30.19 -28.36 -38.79
C SER A 145 -30.97 -28.70 -40.07
N TRP A 146 -32.28 -28.89 -39.96
CA TRP A 146 -33.20 -29.01 -41.08
C TRP A 146 -33.50 -27.62 -41.66
N ASP A 147 -33.62 -27.53 -42.97
CA ASP A 147 -33.90 -26.26 -43.63
C ASP A 147 -35.36 -25.75 -43.46
N GLY A 148 -36.23 -26.61 -42.88
CA GLY A 148 -37.64 -26.29 -42.62
C GLY A 148 -38.56 -26.46 -43.85
N THR A 149 -38.05 -26.76 -45.02
CA THR A 149 -38.78 -26.83 -46.30
C THR A 149 -38.56 -28.07 -47.10
N SER A 150 -37.39 -28.69 -47.05
CA SER A 150 -37.05 -29.90 -47.78
C SER A 150 -37.56 -31.17 -47.06
N ASN A 151 -37.82 -32.22 -47.82
CA ASN A 151 -38.09 -33.54 -47.32
C ASN A 151 -36.84 -34.10 -46.59
N ILE A 152 -37.00 -34.98 -45.66
CA ILE A 152 -35.91 -35.55 -44.84
C ILE A 152 -35.73 -37.04 -45.15
N ILE A 153 -34.53 -37.45 -45.47
CA ILE A 153 -34.12 -38.84 -45.50
C ILE A 153 -33.46 -39.18 -44.16
N VAL A 154 -34.03 -40.15 -43.45
CA VAL A 154 -33.41 -40.77 -42.27
C VAL A 154 -32.74 -42.05 -42.70
N THR A 155 -31.41 -42.11 -42.53
CA THR A 155 -30.61 -43.32 -42.80
C THR A 155 -30.19 -43.95 -41.49
N VAL A 156 -30.55 -45.21 -41.27
CA VAL A 156 -30.16 -45.97 -40.09
C VAL A 156 -29.31 -47.18 -40.52
N PHE A 157 -28.11 -47.25 -39.94
CA PHE A 157 -27.17 -48.35 -40.17
C PHE A 157 -26.92 -49.09 -38.88
N ASP A 158 -27.26 -50.43 -38.89
CA ASP A 158 -26.85 -51.34 -37.84
C ASP A 158 -25.43 -51.83 -38.11
N SER A 159 -24.51 -51.39 -37.35
CA SER A 159 -23.08 -51.73 -37.43
C SER A 159 -22.65 -52.79 -36.41
N THR A 160 -23.60 -53.44 -35.75
CA THR A 160 -23.33 -54.39 -34.66
C THR A 160 -22.46 -55.60 -35.10
N GLY A 161 -22.57 -56.06 -36.33
CA GLY A 161 -21.72 -57.09 -36.85
C GLY A 161 -22.04 -58.50 -36.26
N ILE A 162 -23.14 -58.62 -35.57
CA ILE A 162 -23.54 -59.88 -34.91
C ILE A 162 -24.79 -60.46 -35.58
N LYS A 163 -24.71 -61.72 -35.83
CA LYS A 163 -25.83 -62.45 -36.41
C LYS A 163 -27.02 -62.48 -35.47
N ASN A 164 -28.14 -61.98 -35.93
CA ASN A 164 -29.39 -62.06 -35.20
C ASN A 164 -29.97 -63.51 -35.25
N ASN A 165 -29.46 -64.38 -34.42
CA ASN A 165 -30.05 -65.69 -34.28
C ASN A 165 -30.42 -65.97 -32.81
N SER A 166 -31.33 -66.82 -32.61
CA SER A 166 -31.91 -67.13 -31.31
C SER A 166 -30.94 -67.69 -30.26
N THR A 167 -29.76 -68.13 -30.68
CA THR A 167 -28.74 -68.66 -29.76
C THR A 167 -27.85 -67.69 -29.07
N ASN A 168 -27.65 -66.52 -29.62
CA ASN A 168 -26.68 -65.53 -29.05
C ASN A 168 -27.31 -64.49 -28.15
N TYR A 169 -28.63 -64.28 -28.17
CA TYR A 169 -29.32 -63.26 -27.39
C TYR A 169 -30.55 -63.76 -26.64
N GLY A 170 -30.74 -65.06 -26.50
CA GLY A 170 -31.90 -65.63 -25.84
C GLY A 170 -33.23 -65.33 -26.54
N VAL A 171 -33.20 -64.97 -27.82
CA VAL A 171 -34.36 -64.57 -28.60
C VAL A 171 -35.05 -65.85 -29.02
N SER A 172 -36.14 -66.23 -28.39
CA SER A 172 -37.05 -67.20 -28.90
C SER A 172 -37.73 -66.72 -30.19
N ALA A 173 -38.36 -67.57 -30.94
CA ALA A 173 -38.89 -67.34 -32.27
C ALA A 173 -39.82 -66.10 -32.50
N ALA A 174 -40.01 -65.24 -31.52
CA ALA A 174 -40.75 -64.00 -31.69
C ALA A 174 -39.84 -62.94 -32.32
N GLN A 175 -40.20 -62.48 -33.48
CA GLN A 175 -39.45 -61.40 -34.18
C GLN A 175 -39.86 -60.04 -33.65
N GLY A 176 -38.85 -59.17 -33.36
CA GLY A 176 -39.13 -57.79 -33.04
C GLY A 176 -39.75 -57.09 -34.24
N GLN A 177 -40.71 -56.26 -34.00
CA GLN A 177 -41.49 -55.62 -35.07
C GLN A 177 -41.58 -54.09 -34.78
N THR A 178 -41.52 -53.26 -35.83
CA THR A 178 -41.76 -51.87 -35.77
C THR A 178 -43.01 -51.49 -36.58
N VAL A 179 -43.74 -50.47 -36.13
CA VAL A 179 -44.97 -50.01 -36.81
C VAL A 179 -44.62 -49.40 -38.16
N MET A 180 -45.33 -49.75 -39.23
CA MET A 180 -45.11 -49.25 -40.57
C MET A 180 -46.41 -48.76 -41.21
N PHE A 181 -46.30 -47.92 -42.17
CA PHE A 181 -47.42 -47.33 -42.94
C PHE A 181 -47.16 -47.40 -44.43
N GLY A 182 -48.24 -47.53 -45.18
CA GLY A 182 -48.20 -47.82 -46.65
C GLY A 182 -47.95 -46.58 -47.48
N ASP A 183 -46.76 -46.42 -48.02
CA ASP A 183 -46.42 -45.42 -49.05
C ASP A 183 -45.38 -46.04 -50.00
N ALA A 184 -45.77 -46.31 -51.24
CA ALA A 184 -44.86 -46.87 -52.21
C ALA A 184 -43.68 -45.93 -52.55
N GLY A 185 -42.49 -46.48 -52.60
CA GLY A 185 -41.32 -45.72 -53.01
C GLY A 185 -40.59 -44.97 -51.89
N LYS A 186 -41.10 -44.92 -50.66
CA LYS A 186 -40.53 -44.11 -49.55
C LYS A 186 -39.45 -44.83 -48.76
N VAL A 187 -39.13 -46.10 -49.08
CA VAL A 187 -38.13 -46.86 -48.33
C VAL A 187 -37.15 -47.54 -49.22
N ARG A 188 -35.89 -47.49 -48.87
CA ARG A 188 -34.83 -48.32 -49.40
C ARG A 188 -34.23 -49.13 -48.24
N PHE A 189 -34.06 -50.38 -48.45
CA PHE A 189 -33.50 -51.27 -47.45
C PHE A 189 -32.43 -52.16 -48.05
N LEU A 190 -31.33 -52.29 -47.37
CA LEU A 190 -30.23 -53.13 -47.74
C LEU A 190 -29.77 -53.92 -46.52
N HIS A 191 -29.61 -55.19 -46.62
CA HIS A 191 -28.99 -55.98 -45.57
C HIS A 191 -27.96 -56.93 -46.14
N LYS A 192 -27.01 -57.34 -45.31
CA LYS A 192 -26.00 -58.35 -45.70
C LYS A 192 -25.76 -59.36 -44.60
N THR A 193 -25.49 -60.57 -45.00
CA THR A 193 -25.32 -61.71 -44.10
C THR A 193 -23.87 -61.97 -43.66
N ASN A 194 -22.91 -61.20 -44.09
CA ASN A 194 -21.49 -61.35 -43.70
C ASN A 194 -20.88 -60.07 -43.18
N SER A 195 -19.62 -60.15 -42.65
CA SER A 195 -18.90 -59.02 -41.99
C SER A 195 -18.41 -57.92 -42.91
N ALA A 196 -18.55 -58.05 -44.23
CA ALA A 196 -17.98 -57.09 -45.21
C ALA A 196 -18.66 -55.74 -45.19
N PHE A 197 -19.77 -55.51 -44.47
CA PHE A 197 -20.38 -54.24 -44.27
C PHE A 197 -19.68 -53.40 -43.18
N ALA A 198 -18.79 -53.98 -42.41
CA ALA A 198 -18.10 -53.19 -41.35
C ALA A 198 -17.25 -52.05 -41.90
N ASP A 199 -16.71 -52.19 -43.12
CA ASP A 199 -15.86 -51.23 -43.78
C ASP A 199 -16.61 -49.97 -44.24
N PHE A 200 -17.91 -50.04 -44.48
CA PHE A 200 -18.72 -48.87 -44.79
C PHE A 200 -18.83 -47.89 -43.65
N ALA A 201 -18.56 -48.39 -42.46
CA ALA A 201 -18.65 -47.57 -41.28
C ALA A 201 -17.45 -46.63 -41.13
N ASN A 202 -16.34 -46.94 -41.72
CA ASN A 202 -15.05 -46.23 -41.57
C ASN A 202 -14.67 -45.43 -42.82
N ALA A 203 -15.13 -45.84 -44.01
CA ALA A 203 -14.93 -45.08 -45.23
C ALA A 203 -16.08 -44.07 -45.43
N GLY A 204 -15.79 -42.86 -45.90
CA GLY A 204 -16.85 -41.92 -46.25
C GLY A 204 -17.92 -42.59 -47.10
N TRP A 205 -19.19 -42.52 -46.67
CA TRP A 205 -20.32 -43.15 -47.33
C TRP A 205 -20.56 -42.50 -48.70
N THR A 206 -20.29 -43.25 -49.76
CA THR A 206 -20.58 -42.82 -51.14
C THR A 206 -21.43 -43.84 -51.83
N MET A 207 -22.15 -43.45 -52.86
CA MET A 207 -22.94 -44.33 -53.72
C MET A 207 -22.05 -45.43 -54.32
N ASP A 208 -20.80 -45.14 -54.63
CA ASP A 208 -19.84 -46.07 -55.21
C ASP A 208 -19.46 -47.18 -54.20
N ASN A 209 -19.36 -46.88 -52.92
CA ASN A 209 -19.07 -47.82 -51.86
C ASN A 209 -20.23 -48.80 -51.64
N LEU A 210 -21.49 -48.38 -51.79
CA LEU A 210 -22.65 -49.16 -51.74
C LEU A 210 -22.79 -50.08 -52.98
N SER A 211 -22.45 -49.52 -54.17
CA SER A 211 -22.51 -50.26 -55.43
C SER A 211 -21.39 -51.32 -55.54
N SER A 212 -20.21 -51.03 -54.98
CA SER A 212 -19.08 -52.00 -54.99
C SER A 212 -19.24 -53.12 -53.98
N ALA A 213 -20.18 -53.03 -53.02
CA ALA A 213 -20.53 -54.11 -52.12
C ALA A 213 -21.27 -55.28 -52.84
N LYS A 214 -20.94 -55.54 -54.07
CA LYS A 214 -21.38 -56.72 -54.85
C LYS A 214 -20.87 -57.96 -54.21
N ALA A 215 -21.54 -58.47 -53.23
CA ALA A 215 -21.27 -59.78 -52.72
C ALA A 215 -22.59 -60.54 -52.59
N ASN A 216 -22.51 -61.78 -52.91
CA ASN A 216 -23.50 -62.81 -52.92
C ASN A 216 -24.43 -62.81 -51.71
N SER A 217 -25.34 -61.92 -51.52
CA SER A 217 -26.42 -61.94 -50.52
C SER A 217 -26.81 -60.49 -50.05
N ILE A 218 -26.94 -59.58 -50.96
CA ILE A 218 -27.60 -58.31 -50.71
C ILE A 218 -29.05 -58.48 -51.11
N SER A 219 -29.98 -58.32 -50.18
CA SER A 219 -31.40 -58.18 -50.53
C SER A 219 -31.71 -56.67 -50.53
N VAL A 220 -32.09 -56.20 -51.70
CA VAL A 220 -32.61 -54.85 -51.82
C VAL A 220 -34.12 -54.98 -51.91
N ASP A 221 -34.81 -54.41 -51.02
CA ASP A 221 -36.24 -54.38 -50.99
C ASP A 221 -36.80 -53.00 -50.99
N GLY A 222 -37.45 -52.62 -52.04
CA GLY A 222 -38.24 -51.39 -52.13
C GLY A 222 -39.54 -51.59 -51.40
N ARG A 223 -39.55 -51.32 -50.12
CA ARG A 223 -40.75 -51.42 -49.32
C ARG A 223 -41.68 -50.24 -49.57
N LYS A 224 -42.94 -50.50 -49.52
CA LYS A 224 -44.04 -49.55 -49.69
C LYS A 224 -44.38 -48.84 -48.36
N TYR A 225 -43.53 -48.93 -47.34
CA TYR A 225 -43.88 -48.56 -45.99
C TYR A 225 -42.70 -47.82 -45.31
N VAL A 226 -43.02 -46.77 -44.56
CA VAL A 226 -42.06 -46.03 -43.67
C VAL A 226 -42.38 -46.40 -42.23
N ASN A 227 -41.39 -46.22 -41.34
CA ASN A 227 -41.66 -46.39 -39.92
C ASN A 227 -42.53 -45.21 -39.38
N LYS A 228 -43.36 -45.53 -38.40
CA LYS A 228 -43.79 -44.49 -37.47
C LYS A 228 -42.55 -43.93 -36.77
N ILE A 229 -42.38 -42.64 -36.82
CA ILE A 229 -41.24 -41.93 -36.21
C ILE A 229 -41.72 -40.72 -35.50
N THR A 230 -41.08 -40.37 -34.39
CA THR A 230 -41.21 -39.04 -33.77
C THR A 230 -39.91 -38.31 -33.93
N PHE A 231 -39.93 -37.12 -34.51
CA PHE A 231 -38.85 -36.15 -34.53
C PHE A 231 -38.98 -35.26 -33.31
N THR A 232 -37.92 -35.15 -32.51
CA THR A 232 -37.83 -34.20 -31.38
C THR A 232 -37.07 -32.99 -31.83
N PHE A 233 -37.74 -31.85 -31.83
CA PHE A 233 -37.16 -30.55 -32.15
C PHE A 233 -36.71 -29.86 -30.88
N GLY A 234 -35.43 -29.46 -30.82
CA GLY A 234 -34.88 -28.59 -29.76
C GLY A 234 -35.30 -27.15 -29.98
N ALA A 235 -34.96 -26.29 -29.06
CA ALA A 235 -34.97 -24.86 -29.30
C ALA A 235 -34.09 -24.55 -30.52
N ALA A 236 -34.50 -23.57 -31.34
CA ALA A 236 -33.63 -23.09 -32.43
C ALA A 236 -32.25 -22.79 -31.83
N PRO A 237 -31.14 -23.14 -32.47
CA PRO A 237 -29.83 -22.77 -32.02
C PRO A 237 -29.72 -21.23 -32.03
N GLU A 238 -29.77 -20.64 -30.84
CA GLU A 238 -29.71 -19.19 -30.64
C GLU A 238 -28.28 -18.75 -30.36
N PRO A 239 -27.93 -17.50 -30.65
CA PRO A 239 -26.73 -16.89 -30.11
C PRO A 239 -26.70 -17.00 -28.59
N PRO A 240 -25.53 -16.94 -27.94
CA PRO A 240 -25.47 -16.98 -26.47
C PRO A 240 -26.24 -15.79 -25.87
N ALA A 241 -26.60 -15.91 -24.59
CA ALA A 241 -27.14 -14.78 -23.86
C ALA A 241 -26.08 -13.66 -23.72
N THR A 242 -26.53 -12.42 -23.60
CA THR A 242 -25.64 -11.27 -23.36
C THR A 242 -24.95 -11.40 -22.00
N PRO A 243 -23.62 -11.23 -21.90
CA PRO A 243 -22.92 -11.18 -20.62
C PRO A 243 -23.44 -10.02 -19.74
N THR A 244 -23.68 -10.26 -18.46
CA THR A 244 -24.32 -9.29 -17.55
C THR A 244 -23.42 -8.82 -16.41
N ASP A 245 -22.27 -9.44 -16.20
CA ASP A 245 -21.42 -9.29 -15.04
C ASP A 245 -19.99 -8.83 -15.39
N LEU A 246 -19.84 -8.10 -16.50
CA LEU A 246 -18.55 -7.51 -16.83
C LEU A 246 -18.09 -6.59 -15.71
N SER A 247 -16.91 -6.85 -15.18
CA SER A 247 -16.27 -6.12 -14.10
C SER A 247 -14.87 -5.65 -14.51
N VAL A 248 -14.33 -4.67 -13.78
CA VAL A 248 -13.03 -4.09 -14.08
C VAL A 248 -12.21 -3.88 -12.81
N SER A 249 -10.91 -4.17 -12.90
CA SER A 249 -9.89 -3.75 -11.95
C SER A 249 -8.85 -2.94 -12.71
N ALA A 250 -8.79 -1.64 -12.44
CA ALA A 250 -7.87 -0.73 -13.11
C ALA A 250 -6.54 -0.61 -12.37
N ALA A 251 -5.47 -0.32 -13.12
CA ALA A 251 -4.15 0.09 -12.66
C ALA A 251 -3.79 1.42 -13.34
N ILE A 252 -2.55 1.89 -13.24
CA ILE A 252 -2.13 3.19 -13.77
C ILE A 252 -2.24 3.26 -15.30
N THR A 253 -1.81 2.21 -16.02
CA THR A 253 -1.76 2.17 -17.48
C THR A 253 -2.41 0.94 -18.08
N SER A 254 -3.15 0.19 -17.28
CA SER A 254 -3.83 -1.04 -17.69
C SER A 254 -5.11 -1.27 -16.89
N ALA A 255 -5.94 -2.18 -17.36
CA ALA A 255 -7.10 -2.66 -16.64
C ALA A 255 -7.34 -4.14 -16.93
N THR A 256 -7.75 -4.90 -15.94
CA THR A 256 -8.21 -6.27 -16.12
C THR A 256 -9.72 -6.27 -16.18
N LEU A 257 -10.27 -6.71 -17.31
CA LEU A 257 -11.69 -6.96 -17.50
C LEU A 257 -11.96 -8.44 -17.15
N SER A 258 -13.03 -8.70 -16.41
CA SER A 258 -13.42 -10.07 -16.01
C SER A 258 -14.92 -10.24 -16.11
N TRP A 259 -15.35 -11.45 -16.49
CA TRP A 259 -16.76 -11.80 -16.66
C TRP A 259 -16.99 -13.28 -16.35
N SER A 260 -18.24 -13.66 -16.10
CA SER A 260 -18.62 -15.07 -15.97
C SER A 260 -18.82 -15.72 -17.33
N GLY A 261 -18.53 -17.01 -17.41
CA GLY A 261 -18.77 -17.79 -18.61
C GLY A 261 -20.26 -17.86 -18.95
N VAL A 262 -20.63 -17.52 -20.18
CA VAL A 262 -22.01 -17.60 -20.68
C VAL A 262 -22.26 -18.98 -21.27
N LEU A 263 -23.36 -19.59 -20.87
CA LEU A 263 -23.73 -20.93 -21.34
C LEU A 263 -23.89 -21.00 -22.88
N GLY A 264 -23.17 -21.86 -23.52
CA GLY A 264 -23.21 -22.02 -24.99
C GLY A 264 -22.31 -21.04 -25.75
N ALA A 265 -21.61 -20.13 -25.07
CA ALA A 265 -20.58 -19.28 -25.69
C ALA A 265 -19.30 -20.10 -25.99
N THR A 266 -18.70 -19.87 -27.14
CA THR A 266 -17.40 -20.45 -27.52
C THR A 266 -16.29 -19.40 -27.51
N SER A 267 -16.63 -18.09 -27.57
CA SER A 267 -15.71 -16.98 -27.50
C SER A 267 -16.43 -15.67 -27.16
N TYR A 268 -15.63 -14.62 -26.89
CA TYR A 268 -16.11 -13.29 -26.57
C TYR A 268 -15.41 -12.25 -27.43
N ASP A 269 -16.12 -11.16 -27.76
CA ASP A 269 -15.54 -9.95 -28.34
C ASP A 269 -15.66 -8.81 -27.35
N LEU A 270 -14.62 -7.99 -27.28
CA LEU A 270 -14.58 -6.78 -26.45
C LEU A 270 -14.45 -5.54 -27.33
N GLN A 271 -15.12 -4.49 -26.93
CA GLN A 271 -14.98 -3.17 -27.51
C GLN A 271 -14.60 -2.15 -26.45
N GLN A 272 -13.89 -1.12 -26.89
CA GLN A 272 -13.49 0.04 -26.10
C GLN A 272 -14.08 1.32 -26.65
N SER A 273 -14.20 2.31 -25.78
CA SER A 273 -14.60 3.67 -26.14
C SER A 273 -13.92 4.67 -25.20
N ALA A 274 -13.62 5.86 -25.72
CA ALA A 274 -13.11 6.99 -24.93
C ALA A 274 -14.24 7.90 -24.43
N ASP A 275 -15.41 7.89 -25.09
CA ASP A 275 -16.54 8.79 -24.85
C ASP A 275 -17.83 8.06 -24.42
N GLY A 276 -17.83 6.73 -24.47
CA GLY A 276 -19.00 5.89 -24.21
C GLY A 276 -19.99 5.81 -25.38
N GLU A 277 -19.75 6.52 -26.48
CA GLU A 277 -20.62 6.60 -27.65
C GLU A 277 -19.97 5.93 -28.86
N SER A 278 -18.72 6.24 -29.17
CA SER A 278 -17.94 5.73 -30.30
C SER A 278 -17.15 4.48 -29.91
N TRP A 279 -17.49 3.33 -30.52
CA TRP A 279 -16.92 2.04 -30.14
C TRP A 279 -15.95 1.49 -31.18
N SER A 280 -14.81 0.98 -30.73
CA SER A 280 -13.81 0.28 -31.53
C SER A 280 -13.50 -1.08 -30.93
N THR A 281 -13.04 -2.03 -31.76
CA THR A 281 -12.64 -3.36 -31.28
C THR A 281 -11.44 -3.24 -30.36
N LEU A 282 -11.56 -3.80 -29.15
CA LEU A 282 -10.47 -3.97 -28.22
C LEU A 282 -9.83 -5.35 -28.37
N SER A 283 -10.65 -6.39 -28.42
CA SER A 283 -10.22 -7.76 -28.71
C SER A 283 -11.38 -8.56 -29.32
N SER A 284 -11.07 -9.64 -30.03
CA SER A 284 -12.06 -10.54 -30.60
C SER A 284 -11.63 -12.00 -30.49
N GLY A 285 -12.62 -12.89 -30.27
CA GLY A 285 -12.39 -14.33 -30.21
C GLY A 285 -11.74 -14.79 -28.90
N GLU A 286 -11.85 -14.04 -27.81
CA GLU A 286 -11.36 -14.46 -26.50
C GLU A 286 -12.08 -15.69 -26.00
N THR A 287 -11.34 -16.73 -25.59
CA THR A 287 -11.89 -17.98 -25.08
C THR A 287 -11.87 -18.07 -23.55
N GLY A 288 -11.17 -17.16 -22.88
CA GLY A 288 -11.15 -17.03 -21.43
C GLY A 288 -12.29 -16.19 -20.88
N THR A 289 -12.27 -15.96 -19.57
CA THR A 289 -13.22 -15.10 -18.84
C THR A 289 -12.56 -13.86 -18.27
N SER A 290 -11.40 -13.50 -18.77
CA SER A 290 -10.67 -12.27 -18.42
C SER A 290 -9.82 -11.79 -19.58
N PHE A 291 -9.59 -10.46 -19.62
CA PHE A 291 -8.75 -9.81 -20.62
C PHE A 291 -7.94 -8.70 -19.96
N ASN A 292 -6.63 -8.65 -20.24
CA ASN A 292 -5.76 -7.57 -19.76
C ASN A 292 -5.62 -6.47 -20.80
N TRP A 293 -6.25 -5.33 -20.54
CA TRP A 293 -6.24 -4.14 -21.40
C TRP A 293 -5.06 -3.25 -21.01
N THR A 294 -4.08 -3.11 -21.88
CA THR A 294 -2.85 -2.34 -21.69
C THR A 294 -2.80 -1.08 -22.56
N GLY A 295 -1.86 -0.17 -22.26
CA GLY A 295 -1.63 1.04 -23.06
C GLY A 295 -2.61 2.16 -22.76
N LEU A 296 -3.29 2.13 -21.63
CA LEU A 296 -4.15 3.21 -21.17
C LEU A 296 -3.31 4.38 -20.64
N SER A 297 -3.84 5.59 -20.72
CA SER A 297 -3.26 6.76 -20.06
C SER A 297 -3.60 6.74 -18.57
N ALA A 298 -2.69 7.22 -17.73
CA ALA A 298 -2.98 7.41 -16.31
C ALA A 298 -4.07 8.47 -16.07
N ALA A 299 -4.83 8.32 -15.00
CA ALA A 299 -5.91 9.24 -14.61
C ALA A 299 -6.91 9.52 -15.73
N SER A 300 -7.20 8.50 -16.55
CA SER A 300 -8.11 8.64 -17.70
C SER A 300 -9.31 7.73 -17.58
N THR A 301 -10.41 8.14 -18.16
CA THR A 301 -11.66 7.36 -18.17
C THR A 301 -11.87 6.76 -19.56
N HIS A 302 -12.15 5.48 -19.58
CA HIS A 302 -12.49 4.69 -20.75
C HIS A 302 -13.73 3.85 -20.48
N TYR A 303 -14.27 3.25 -21.50
CA TYR A 303 -15.44 2.39 -21.42
C TYR A 303 -15.16 1.09 -22.14
N ALA A 304 -15.65 -0.02 -21.59
CA ALA A 304 -15.57 -1.32 -22.22
C ALA A 304 -16.92 -2.01 -22.23
N ARG A 305 -17.19 -2.81 -23.25
CA ARG A 305 -18.34 -3.70 -23.34
C ARG A 305 -17.95 -5.03 -23.97
N ILE A 306 -18.73 -6.05 -23.71
CA ILE A 306 -18.47 -7.41 -24.14
C ILE A 306 -19.70 -8.02 -24.80
N ARG A 307 -19.49 -8.95 -25.72
CA ARG A 307 -20.53 -9.85 -26.22
C ARG A 307 -20.01 -11.29 -26.28
N ALA A 308 -20.90 -12.23 -26.21
CA ALA A 308 -20.63 -13.67 -26.34
C ALA A 308 -20.92 -14.14 -27.78
N ASN A 309 -20.12 -15.08 -28.25
CA ASN A 309 -20.26 -15.65 -29.59
C ASN A 309 -20.34 -17.17 -29.54
N ASN A 310 -21.08 -17.77 -30.49
CA ASN A 310 -21.04 -19.17 -30.82
C ASN A 310 -21.25 -19.38 -32.35
N ALA A 311 -21.38 -20.61 -32.80
CA ALA A 311 -21.60 -20.93 -34.21
C ALA A 311 -22.92 -20.36 -34.77
N ASN A 312 -23.86 -19.96 -33.92
CA ASN A 312 -25.20 -19.49 -34.29
C ASN A 312 -25.28 -17.95 -34.31
N GLY A 313 -24.20 -17.26 -33.90
CA GLY A 313 -24.13 -15.82 -33.94
C GLY A 313 -23.56 -15.22 -32.67
N SER A 314 -23.71 -13.91 -32.53
CA SER A 314 -23.27 -13.12 -31.38
C SER A 314 -24.47 -12.64 -30.59
N SER A 315 -24.30 -12.55 -29.28
CA SER A 315 -25.25 -11.85 -28.41
C SER A 315 -25.28 -10.34 -28.71
N ASP A 316 -26.23 -9.64 -28.13
CA ASP A 316 -26.12 -8.19 -27.98
C ASP A 316 -24.90 -7.83 -27.12
N TRP A 317 -24.46 -6.56 -27.21
CA TRP A 317 -23.42 -6.05 -26.35
C TRP A 317 -23.93 -5.85 -24.92
N SER A 318 -23.09 -6.14 -23.92
CA SER A 318 -23.38 -5.83 -22.53
C SER A 318 -23.56 -4.32 -22.31
N SER A 319 -24.16 -3.96 -21.18
CA SER A 319 -24.00 -2.58 -20.67
C SER A 319 -22.53 -2.27 -20.51
N PRO A 320 -22.09 -1.04 -20.88
CA PRO A 320 -20.70 -0.66 -20.71
C PRO A 320 -20.28 -0.58 -19.25
N VAL A 321 -19.03 -0.96 -18.96
CA VAL A 321 -18.37 -0.66 -17.68
C VAL A 321 -17.46 0.54 -17.86
N THR A 322 -17.41 1.39 -16.82
CA THR A 322 -16.47 2.52 -16.76
C THR A 322 -15.14 2.03 -16.25
N VAL A 323 -14.06 2.35 -16.96
CA VAL A 323 -12.68 2.01 -16.64
C VAL A 323 -11.96 3.30 -16.33
N THR A 324 -11.76 3.63 -15.06
CA THR A 324 -10.97 4.79 -14.67
C THR A 324 -9.62 4.30 -14.17
N THR A 325 -8.56 4.64 -14.91
CA THR A 325 -7.19 4.29 -14.52
C THR A 325 -6.75 5.11 -13.34
N ASP A 326 -5.91 4.53 -12.51
CA ASP A 326 -5.33 5.23 -11.37
C ASP A 326 -4.42 6.38 -11.86
N ALA A 327 -4.35 7.46 -11.09
CA ALA A 327 -3.36 8.50 -11.31
C ALA A 327 -1.95 7.95 -11.04
N VAL A 328 -0.94 8.52 -11.68
CA VAL A 328 0.44 8.23 -11.32
C VAL A 328 0.64 8.69 -9.88
N HIS A 329 0.95 7.76 -9.01
CA HIS A 329 1.34 8.06 -7.64
C HIS A 329 2.86 8.08 -7.59
N GLU A 330 3.44 9.26 -7.29
CA GLU A 330 4.88 9.48 -7.39
C GLU A 330 5.42 10.27 -6.19
N HIS A 331 6.60 9.88 -5.72
CA HIS A 331 7.41 10.61 -4.75
C HIS A 331 8.85 10.69 -5.24
N ASN A 332 9.40 11.89 -5.34
CA ASN A 332 10.80 12.13 -5.73
C ASN A 332 11.21 11.41 -7.04
N GLY A 333 10.33 11.35 -8.03
CA GLY A 333 10.59 10.68 -9.31
C GLY A 333 10.46 9.14 -9.27
N ILE A 334 9.95 8.59 -8.18
CA ILE A 334 9.67 7.15 -8.03
C ILE A 334 8.17 6.93 -8.16
N THR A 335 7.76 6.10 -9.11
CA THR A 335 6.36 5.70 -9.29
C THR A 335 5.99 4.55 -8.37
N PHE A 336 4.77 4.58 -7.85
CA PHE A 336 4.23 3.61 -6.91
C PHE A 336 3.03 2.87 -7.49
N ASP A 337 2.98 1.57 -7.27
CA ASP A 337 1.88 0.70 -7.64
C ASP A 337 0.82 0.66 -6.54
N LYS A 338 -0.44 0.50 -6.94
CA LYS A 338 -1.58 0.42 -6.04
C LYS A 338 -1.57 -0.87 -5.22
N TRP A 339 -1.65 -0.75 -3.89
CA TRP A 339 -1.83 -1.88 -2.99
C TRP A 339 -3.26 -1.89 -2.43
N SER A 340 -4.03 -2.94 -2.75
CA SER A 340 -5.45 -3.03 -2.41
C SER A 340 -5.78 -4.07 -1.33
N SER A 341 -4.80 -4.81 -0.82
CA SER A 341 -5.03 -5.73 0.29
C SER A 341 -5.27 -4.95 1.59
N THR A 342 -6.27 -5.37 2.36
CA THR A 342 -6.63 -4.77 3.66
C THR A 342 -6.08 -5.55 4.85
N ASN A 343 -5.43 -6.69 4.63
CA ASN A 343 -4.93 -7.59 5.67
C ASN A 343 -3.50 -8.09 5.46
N SER A 344 -2.76 -7.52 4.53
CA SER A 344 -1.36 -7.86 4.28
C SER A 344 -0.60 -6.70 3.67
N LEU A 345 0.71 -6.66 3.87
CA LEU A 345 1.65 -5.84 3.12
C LEU A 345 2.27 -6.63 1.96
N PRO A 346 2.93 -5.96 0.99
CA PRO A 346 3.54 -6.61 -0.16
C PRO A 346 4.50 -7.73 0.21
N SER A 347 4.41 -8.87 -0.49
CA SER A 347 5.31 -10.01 -0.32
C SER A 347 6.56 -9.95 -1.21
N GLU A 348 6.71 -8.91 -2.02
CA GLU A 348 7.82 -8.68 -2.93
C GLU A 348 8.37 -7.26 -2.76
N ALA A 349 9.64 -7.06 -3.15
CA ALA A 349 10.25 -5.75 -3.21
C ALA A 349 9.54 -4.86 -4.22
N GLY A 350 9.40 -3.57 -3.93
CA GLY A 350 8.74 -2.64 -4.85
C GLY A 350 8.32 -1.32 -4.20
N ASN A 351 7.61 -0.54 -4.97
CA ASN A 351 7.07 0.75 -4.56
C ASN A 351 5.55 0.64 -4.56
N TYR A 352 4.90 0.85 -3.43
CA TYR A 352 3.46 0.64 -3.26
C TYR A 352 2.81 1.81 -2.56
N TYR A 353 1.59 2.16 -2.95
CA TYR A 353 0.76 3.07 -2.17
C TYR A 353 -0.52 2.38 -1.70
N LEU A 354 -0.94 2.67 -0.48
CA LEU A 354 -2.16 2.11 0.08
C LEU A 354 -3.39 2.74 -0.56
N ASN A 355 -4.37 1.91 -0.87
CA ASN A 355 -5.69 2.34 -1.39
C ASN A 355 -6.82 2.11 -0.37
N ALA A 356 -6.48 1.54 0.76
CA ALA A 356 -7.37 1.32 1.90
C ALA A 356 -6.53 1.10 3.15
N ASP A 357 -7.14 1.20 4.31
CA ASP A 357 -6.52 0.83 5.58
C ASP A 357 -6.10 -0.64 5.57
N VAL A 358 -4.93 -0.91 6.13
CA VAL A 358 -4.36 -2.26 6.23
C VAL A 358 -4.25 -2.68 7.69
N THR A 359 -4.69 -3.88 8.01
CA THR A 359 -4.52 -4.49 9.34
C THR A 359 -3.64 -5.73 9.25
N LEU A 360 -2.52 -5.74 9.96
CA LEU A 360 -1.60 -6.88 9.95
C LEU A 360 -2.09 -7.98 10.91
N PRO A 361 -2.20 -9.24 10.45
CA PRO A 361 -2.58 -10.37 11.30
C PRO A 361 -1.38 -10.99 12.04
N ASN A 362 -0.15 -10.62 11.72
CA ASN A 362 1.11 -11.14 12.26
C ASN A 362 2.24 -10.12 12.15
N HIS A 363 3.40 -10.42 12.75
CA HIS A 363 4.63 -9.68 12.48
C HIS A 363 4.93 -9.66 10.98
N TYR A 364 5.32 -8.51 10.49
CA TYR A 364 5.72 -8.36 9.10
C TYR A 364 7.22 -8.13 9.01
N THR A 365 7.92 -9.07 8.40
CA THR A 365 9.34 -8.92 8.07
C THR A 365 9.47 -8.58 6.59
N LEU A 366 10.18 -7.51 6.26
CA LEU A 366 10.32 -7.07 4.88
C LEU A 366 10.95 -8.18 4.01
N PRO A 367 10.31 -8.60 2.92
CA PRO A 367 10.87 -9.59 1.99
C PRO A 367 11.99 -9.00 1.14
N GLY A 368 11.98 -7.70 0.92
CA GLY A 368 12.92 -6.94 0.09
C GLY A 368 12.90 -5.45 0.42
N ASN A 369 13.45 -4.62 -0.46
CA ASN A 369 13.32 -3.18 -0.34
C ASN A 369 11.90 -2.76 -0.68
N ILE A 370 11.24 -2.03 0.21
CA ILE A 370 9.89 -1.54 0.03
C ILE A 370 9.84 -0.04 0.27
N ASN A 371 9.33 0.67 -0.73
CA ASN A 371 8.86 2.03 -0.59
C ASN A 371 7.34 1.97 -0.43
N LEU A 372 6.81 2.44 0.70
CA LEU A 372 5.39 2.41 1.00
C LEU A 372 4.87 3.83 1.20
N CYS A 373 3.94 4.26 0.37
CA CYS A 373 3.17 5.46 0.63
C CYS A 373 1.86 5.10 1.33
N LEU A 374 1.62 5.71 2.48
CA LEU A 374 0.37 5.53 3.22
C LEU A 374 -0.83 6.15 2.51
N ASN A 375 -0.60 7.18 1.69
CA ASN A 375 -1.64 7.84 0.89
C ASN A 375 -2.89 8.24 1.71
N GLY A 376 -2.67 8.65 2.97
CA GLY A 376 -3.73 8.99 3.90
C GLY A 376 -4.41 7.82 4.63
N HIS A 377 -4.03 6.59 4.33
CA HIS A 377 -4.57 5.38 4.96
C HIS A 377 -3.74 4.93 6.16
N ASN A 378 -4.37 4.15 7.03
CA ASN A 378 -3.75 3.62 8.23
C ASN A 378 -3.21 2.21 8.01
N LEU A 379 -2.05 1.95 8.59
CA LEU A 379 -1.48 0.62 8.74
C LEU A 379 -1.55 0.22 10.21
N TYR A 380 -2.56 -0.59 10.56
CA TYR A 380 -2.75 -1.09 11.91
C TYR A 380 -1.95 -2.38 12.12
N THR A 381 -1.07 -2.36 13.07
CA THR A 381 -0.22 -3.50 13.40
C THR A 381 -0.64 -4.17 14.71
N TYR A 382 -1.51 -3.55 15.51
CA TYR A 382 -1.94 -4.02 16.84
C TYR A 382 -0.73 -4.45 17.70
N ALA A 383 -0.74 -5.67 18.24
CA ALA A 383 0.36 -6.24 19.03
C ALA A 383 1.51 -6.82 18.17
N TYR A 384 1.54 -6.52 16.90
CA TYR A 384 2.60 -6.97 15.98
C TYR A 384 3.53 -5.83 15.62
N ARG A 385 4.65 -6.15 14.99
CA ARG A 385 5.67 -5.18 14.56
C ARG A 385 6.05 -5.37 13.11
N ILE A 386 6.65 -4.32 12.55
CA ILE A 386 7.34 -4.35 11.26
C ILE A 386 8.83 -4.53 11.53
N VAL A 387 9.46 -5.48 10.86
CA VAL A 387 10.92 -5.74 10.96
C VAL A 387 11.59 -5.37 9.64
N VAL A 388 12.61 -4.53 9.73
CA VAL A 388 13.49 -4.16 8.62
C VAL A 388 14.81 -4.92 8.80
N PRO A 389 15.01 -6.07 8.14
CA PRO A 389 16.19 -6.90 8.33
C PRO A 389 17.44 -6.31 7.65
N ASP A 390 18.59 -6.96 7.89
CA ASP A 390 19.86 -6.60 7.27
C ASP A 390 19.76 -6.43 5.75
N GLN A 391 20.42 -5.41 5.22
CA GLN A 391 20.48 -5.06 3.78
C GLN A 391 19.09 -4.77 3.15
N LYS A 392 18.04 -4.53 3.95
CA LYS A 392 16.74 -4.12 3.45
C LYS A 392 16.44 -2.67 3.81
N THR A 393 15.67 -2.04 2.93
CA THR A 393 15.23 -0.66 3.12
C THR A 393 13.71 -0.62 3.17
N PHE A 394 13.20 0.04 4.20
CA PHE A 394 11.80 0.43 4.30
C PHE A 394 11.71 1.95 4.25
N ALA A 395 11.21 2.50 3.17
CA ALA A 395 10.97 3.93 3.03
C ALA A 395 9.46 4.19 3.12
N VAL A 396 9.07 5.03 4.05
CA VAL A 396 7.66 5.39 4.26
C VAL A 396 7.43 6.82 3.80
N TYR A 397 6.37 7.01 3.05
CA TYR A 397 5.90 8.28 2.50
C TYR A 397 4.44 8.50 2.90
N ASN A 398 4.01 9.74 2.89
CA ASN A 398 2.59 10.09 3.03
C ASN A 398 2.27 11.36 2.23
N THR A 399 1.13 11.39 1.58
CA THR A 399 0.67 12.52 0.76
C THR A 399 -0.20 13.50 1.54
N SER A 400 -0.75 13.07 2.68
CA SER A 400 -1.66 13.87 3.50
C SER A 400 -1.25 13.85 4.96
N ASP A 401 -1.88 14.70 5.77
CA ASP A 401 -1.69 14.71 7.23
C ASP A 401 -2.51 13.60 7.93
N GLU A 402 -3.30 12.84 7.17
CA GLU A 402 -4.01 11.65 7.61
C GLU A 402 -3.18 10.40 7.29
N GLY A 403 -3.49 9.31 7.95
CA GLY A 403 -2.78 8.03 7.77
C GLY A 403 -1.55 7.89 8.67
N MET A 404 -1.42 6.73 9.26
CA MET A 404 -0.34 6.41 10.19
C MET A 404 -0.03 4.91 10.23
N ILE A 405 1.17 4.57 10.68
CA ILE A 405 1.51 3.23 11.17
C ILE A 405 1.22 3.21 12.67
N SER A 406 0.23 2.46 13.11
CA SER A 406 -0.22 2.47 14.51
C SER A 406 -0.37 1.06 15.07
N GLY A 407 0.04 0.89 16.34
CA GLY A 407 -0.11 -0.36 17.06
C GLY A 407 0.20 -0.25 18.54
N ALA A 408 0.18 -1.38 19.22
CA ALA A 408 0.42 -1.50 20.65
C ALA A 408 1.42 -2.65 20.91
N TYR A 409 2.62 -2.54 20.32
CA TYR A 409 3.66 -3.56 20.47
C TYR A 409 4.53 -3.31 21.70
N GLU A 410 4.58 -4.27 22.59
CA GLU A 410 5.46 -4.31 23.74
C GLU A 410 6.63 -5.27 23.53
N ALA A 411 7.78 -4.90 24.03
CA ALA A 411 8.97 -5.76 23.98
C ALA A 411 9.72 -5.74 25.31
N TYR A 412 10.31 -6.86 25.69
CA TYR A 412 11.17 -6.92 26.86
C TYR A 412 12.52 -6.25 26.57
N LEU A 413 12.81 -5.15 27.26
CA LEU A 413 14.02 -4.33 27.22
C LEU A 413 14.27 -3.56 25.90
N THR A 414 14.05 -4.18 24.74
CA THR A 414 14.32 -3.56 23.45
C THR A 414 13.30 -4.02 22.40
N GLY A 415 12.81 -3.11 21.62
CA GLY A 415 11.87 -3.39 20.54
C GLY A 415 10.97 -2.19 20.28
N GLY A 416 10.40 -2.13 19.10
CA GLY A 416 9.54 -1.03 18.68
C GLY A 416 8.47 -1.48 17.71
N GLN A 417 7.51 -0.61 17.48
CA GLN A 417 6.48 -0.82 16.46
C GLN A 417 7.11 -1.08 15.09
N ILE A 418 8.20 -0.35 14.79
CA ILE A 418 9.12 -0.69 13.70
C ILE A 418 10.47 -1.03 14.34
N THR A 419 11.00 -2.21 14.05
CA THR A 419 12.34 -2.65 14.47
C THR A 419 13.25 -2.68 13.24
N VAL A 420 14.39 -1.98 13.34
CA VAL A 420 15.41 -1.95 12.29
C VAL A 420 16.61 -2.72 12.77
N ASP A 421 16.87 -3.87 12.16
CA ASP A 421 18.01 -4.71 12.49
C ASP A 421 19.34 -4.06 12.02
N ALA A 422 20.46 -4.52 12.55
CA ALA A 422 21.78 -4.07 12.12
C ALA A 422 21.92 -4.28 10.60
N GLY A 423 22.33 -3.20 9.87
CA GLY A 423 22.40 -3.18 8.40
C GLY A 423 21.09 -2.88 7.68
N GLY A 424 19.94 -2.92 8.35
CA GLY A 424 18.66 -2.47 7.81
C GLY A 424 18.57 -0.93 7.72
N THR A 425 17.69 -0.41 6.88
CA THR A 425 17.46 1.03 6.73
C THR A 425 15.98 1.36 6.79
N LEU A 426 15.61 2.28 7.67
CA LEU A 426 14.28 2.92 7.72
C LEU A 426 14.42 4.37 7.26
N ILE A 427 13.57 4.80 6.36
CA ILE A 427 13.48 6.20 5.88
C ILE A 427 12.08 6.71 6.19
N LEU A 428 12.00 7.81 6.93
CA LEU A 428 10.75 8.52 7.19
C LEU A 428 10.85 9.94 6.64
N GLY A 429 9.96 10.27 5.72
CA GLY A 429 9.81 11.61 5.19
C GLY A 429 8.78 12.44 5.95
N ASP A 430 8.54 13.63 5.44
CA ASP A 430 7.51 14.54 5.95
C ASP A 430 6.12 13.86 5.97
N LYS A 431 5.25 14.28 6.91
CA LYS A 431 3.88 13.77 7.11
C LYS A 431 3.75 12.28 7.47
N CYS A 432 4.86 11.53 7.57
CA CYS A 432 4.81 10.17 8.08
C CYS A 432 4.48 10.16 9.56
N LYS A 433 3.61 9.24 9.98
CA LYS A 433 3.25 9.06 11.39
C LYS A 433 3.49 7.61 11.80
N VAL A 434 4.26 7.41 12.87
CA VAL A 434 4.51 6.10 13.47
C VAL A 434 4.20 6.19 14.95
N GLN A 435 3.25 5.38 15.41
CA GLN A 435 2.78 5.43 16.78
C GLN A 435 2.76 4.04 17.43
N ASN A 436 3.34 3.94 18.61
CA ASN A 436 3.18 2.79 19.49
C ASN A 436 2.52 3.24 20.79
N ILE A 437 1.28 2.79 21.01
CA ILE A 437 0.43 3.16 22.13
C ILE A 437 0.39 2.10 23.25
N ALA A 438 1.22 1.04 23.18
CA ALA A 438 1.27 0.03 24.23
C ALA A 438 1.77 0.64 25.53
N GLU A 439 1.04 0.44 26.61
CA GLU A 439 1.48 0.75 27.97
C GLU A 439 2.17 -0.50 28.54
N PRO A 440 3.47 -0.41 28.91
CA PRO A 440 4.17 -1.56 29.46
C PRO A 440 3.51 -2.05 30.76
N GLU A 441 3.04 -3.29 30.78
CA GLU A 441 2.34 -3.86 31.94
C GLU A 441 3.29 -4.34 33.06
N GLU A 442 4.54 -4.64 32.70
CA GLU A 442 5.53 -5.18 33.62
C GLU A 442 6.88 -4.44 33.58
N SER A 443 7.67 -4.55 34.65
CA SER A 443 9.02 -4.00 34.70
C SER A 443 9.93 -4.64 33.66
N GLY A 444 10.59 -3.79 32.84
CA GLY A 444 11.48 -4.21 31.77
C GLY A 444 10.81 -4.29 30.38
N TYR A 445 9.49 -4.18 30.31
CA TYR A 445 8.81 -4.00 29.03
C TYR A 445 8.87 -2.53 28.59
N VAL A 446 8.96 -2.33 27.32
CA VAL A 446 9.09 -1.01 26.68
C VAL A 446 8.17 -0.89 25.47
N SER A 447 7.76 0.33 25.20
CA SER A 447 6.93 0.70 24.04
C SER A 447 7.61 1.84 23.29
N TYR A 448 8.42 1.49 22.31
CA TYR A 448 9.03 2.44 21.37
C TYR A 448 8.25 2.46 20.06
N ALA A 449 8.14 3.63 19.42
CA ALA A 449 7.66 3.68 18.05
C ALA A 449 8.70 3.06 17.10
N ILE A 450 9.98 3.38 17.32
CA ILE A 450 11.08 2.86 16.50
C ILE A 450 12.17 2.32 17.42
N ALA A 451 12.59 1.06 17.20
CA ALA A 451 13.81 0.49 17.76
C ALA A 451 14.84 0.28 16.64
N ASN A 452 15.92 1.07 16.68
CA ASN A 452 16.90 1.12 15.61
C ASN A 452 18.27 0.58 16.02
N ALA A 453 18.69 -0.49 15.38
CA ALA A 453 20.06 -1.01 15.42
C ALA A 453 20.81 -0.81 14.09
N GLY A 454 20.09 -0.42 13.04
CA GLY A 454 20.58 -0.16 11.70
C GLY A 454 20.72 1.34 11.38
N THR A 455 20.15 1.77 10.27
CA THR A 455 20.13 3.17 9.83
C THR A 455 18.71 3.71 9.87
N LEU A 456 18.48 4.77 10.63
CA LEU A 456 17.25 5.56 10.62
C LEU A 456 17.54 6.88 9.90
N ARG A 457 16.85 7.15 8.79
CA ARG A 457 16.96 8.40 8.02
C ARG A 457 15.73 9.26 8.22
N LEU A 458 15.93 10.51 8.63
CA LEU A 458 14.86 11.48 8.89
C LEU A 458 15.04 12.76 8.08
N SER A 459 13.91 13.37 7.70
CA SER A 459 13.82 14.73 7.17
C SER A 459 12.40 15.27 7.38
N GLY A 460 12.24 16.60 7.38
CA GLY A 460 10.94 17.23 7.61
C GLY A 460 10.44 17.06 9.05
N ALA A 461 9.16 16.81 9.21
CA ALA A 461 8.50 16.68 10.52
C ALA A 461 7.67 15.37 10.62
N PRO A 462 8.26 14.17 10.46
CA PRO A 462 7.53 12.95 10.74
C PRO A 462 7.05 12.94 12.20
N VAL A 463 5.87 12.43 12.46
CA VAL A 463 5.35 12.27 13.82
C VAL A 463 5.73 10.88 14.32
N ILE A 464 6.55 10.83 15.36
CA ILE A 464 7.00 9.58 15.96
C ILE A 464 6.58 9.62 17.43
N SER A 465 5.84 8.63 17.90
CA SER A 465 5.31 8.60 19.25
C SER A 465 5.34 7.19 19.84
N GLY A 466 6.02 7.03 20.96
CA GLY A 466 6.05 5.80 21.75
C GLY A 466 5.84 6.10 23.22
N THR A 467 5.22 5.20 23.98
CA THR A 467 4.89 5.46 25.38
C THR A 467 6.13 5.53 26.27
N THR A 468 7.13 4.67 26.03
CA THR A 468 8.41 4.71 26.77
C THR A 468 9.35 5.76 26.20
N ALA A 469 9.50 5.79 24.90
CA ALA A 469 10.18 6.82 24.12
C ALA A 469 9.81 6.64 22.65
N ASP A 470 10.02 7.70 21.85
CA ASP A 470 9.73 7.65 20.43
C ASP A 470 10.74 6.76 19.70
N ILE A 471 12.01 6.93 19.99
CA ILE A 471 13.11 6.26 19.30
C ILE A 471 14.08 5.65 20.31
N TYR A 472 14.32 4.36 20.17
CA TYR A 472 15.43 3.66 20.83
C TYR A 472 16.58 3.46 19.84
N LEU A 473 17.79 3.87 20.22
CA LEU A 473 19.02 3.70 19.45
C LEU A 473 19.98 2.78 20.21
N SER A 474 20.27 1.59 19.70
CA SER A 474 21.21 0.68 20.35
C SER A 474 22.67 1.15 20.21
N SER A 475 23.24 1.03 19.03
CA SER A 475 24.59 1.52 18.68
C SER A 475 24.60 2.45 17.46
N SER A 476 23.43 2.69 16.86
CA SER A 476 23.25 3.47 15.64
C SER A 476 22.96 4.94 15.93
N ASN A 477 22.93 5.74 14.87
CA ASN A 477 22.56 7.14 14.88
C ASN A 477 21.34 7.40 13.99
N ILE A 478 20.68 8.53 14.21
CA ILE A 478 19.71 9.11 13.27
C ILE A 478 20.52 9.83 12.19
N THR A 479 20.36 9.43 10.94
CA THR A 479 20.98 10.10 9.80
C THR A 479 20.01 11.13 9.24
N LEU A 480 20.36 12.38 9.27
CA LEU A 480 19.58 13.43 8.62
C LEU A 480 19.84 13.39 7.10
N VAL A 481 18.77 13.47 6.33
CA VAL A 481 18.81 13.53 4.85
C VAL A 481 18.13 14.81 4.33
N GLY A 482 17.77 15.70 5.22
CA GLY A 482 17.19 17.00 5.04
C GLY A 482 16.95 17.66 6.40
N ALA A 483 16.62 18.95 6.43
CA ALA A 483 16.33 19.65 7.66
C ALA A 483 15.13 19.03 8.39
N LEU A 484 15.20 19.00 9.73
CA LEU A 484 14.04 18.71 10.58
C LEU A 484 13.22 20.00 10.75
N THR A 485 11.92 19.87 10.68
CA THR A 485 10.97 21.00 10.83
C THR A 485 9.94 20.76 11.92
N ASN A 486 10.18 19.75 12.78
CA ASN A 486 9.36 19.51 13.96
C ASN A 486 9.52 20.70 14.95
N SER A 487 8.43 21.06 15.62
CA SER A 487 8.41 22.19 16.54
C SER A 487 8.92 21.81 17.93
N SER A 488 9.29 22.81 18.71
CA SER A 488 9.67 22.65 20.13
C SER A 488 8.58 22.02 21.00
N SER A 489 7.33 22.03 20.55
CA SER A 489 6.21 21.33 21.21
C SER A 489 6.06 19.86 20.78
N ASN A 490 6.80 19.41 19.75
CA ASN A 490 6.75 18.04 19.20
C ASN A 490 8.17 17.50 19.02
N LYS A 491 8.94 17.47 20.11
CA LYS A 491 10.31 16.94 20.14
C LYS A 491 10.31 15.43 20.13
N TYR A 492 11.28 14.83 19.46
CA TYR A 492 11.47 13.37 19.51
C TYR A 492 12.18 12.96 20.79
N SER A 493 11.57 12.06 21.56
CA SER A 493 12.22 11.47 22.73
C SER A 493 13.12 10.31 22.31
N VAL A 494 14.42 10.44 22.59
CA VAL A 494 15.45 9.48 22.19
C VAL A 494 16.01 8.75 23.40
N ASN A 495 15.97 7.44 23.38
CA ASN A 495 16.61 6.59 24.35
C ASN A 495 17.93 6.05 23.79
N LYS A 496 19.04 6.58 24.27
CA LYS A 496 20.42 6.17 23.97
C LYS A 496 21.34 6.48 25.14
N LEU A 497 22.49 5.83 25.23
CA LEU A 497 23.57 6.19 26.14
C LEU A 497 24.23 7.50 25.72
N ALA A 498 24.98 8.14 26.66
CA ALA A 498 25.69 9.40 26.39
C ALA A 498 26.66 9.26 25.21
N SER A 499 26.26 9.73 24.08
CA SER A 499 27.01 9.73 22.82
C SER A 499 26.34 10.62 21.79
N ASP A 500 27.04 10.90 20.69
CA ASP A 500 26.42 11.49 19.52
C ASP A 500 25.35 10.52 19.00
N PHE A 501 24.17 11.05 18.63
CA PHE A 501 23.05 10.25 18.19
C PHE A 501 22.49 10.66 16.82
N THR A 502 23.02 11.75 16.25
CA THR A 502 22.75 12.15 14.87
C THR A 502 23.97 11.95 13.97
N SER A 503 23.74 12.04 12.66
CA SER A 503 24.75 12.15 11.62
C SER A 503 24.21 13.10 10.56
N GLY A 504 24.94 14.17 10.28
CA GLY A 504 24.57 15.22 9.33
C GLY A 504 23.89 16.43 9.97
N TRP A 505 23.92 16.56 11.30
CA TRP A 505 23.34 17.72 11.98
C TRP A 505 23.90 19.03 11.44
N SER A 506 25.25 19.19 11.44
CA SER A 506 25.92 20.39 10.95
C SER A 506 25.68 20.71 9.47
N ILE A 507 25.19 19.75 8.69
CA ILE A 507 24.90 19.93 7.26
C ILE A 507 23.48 20.48 7.06
N TYR A 508 22.51 19.95 7.80
CA TYR A 508 21.08 20.21 7.57
C TYR A 508 20.44 21.11 8.64
N MET A 509 21.09 21.25 9.80
CA MET A 509 20.58 21.97 10.98
C MET A 509 21.59 22.99 11.50
N GLU A 510 22.39 23.60 10.59
CA GLU A 510 23.39 24.59 10.97
C GLU A 510 22.77 25.78 11.74
N GLY A 511 23.27 26.06 12.95
CA GLY A 511 22.75 27.11 13.81
C GLY A 511 21.53 26.74 14.65
N GLU A 512 20.93 25.57 14.44
CA GLU A 512 19.79 25.08 15.22
C GLU A 512 20.25 24.37 16.49
N ASN A 513 19.48 24.52 17.59
CA ASN A 513 19.75 23.85 18.84
C ASN A 513 19.11 22.44 18.83
N PRO A 514 19.90 21.36 19.02
CA PRO A 514 19.34 20.00 19.09
C PRO A 514 18.25 19.82 20.15
N SER A 515 18.31 20.56 21.26
CA SER A 515 17.29 20.48 22.31
C SER A 515 15.93 21.03 21.89
N ASP A 516 15.83 21.76 20.76
CA ASP A 516 14.55 22.19 20.20
C ASP A 516 13.83 21.09 19.44
N HIS A 517 14.57 20.09 18.95
CA HIS A 517 14.07 19.00 18.14
C HIS A 517 14.00 17.66 18.88
N PHE A 518 14.82 17.49 19.93
CA PHE A 518 14.96 16.22 20.65
C PHE A 518 14.86 16.40 22.17
N THR A 519 14.45 15.32 22.84
CA THR A 519 14.56 15.16 24.29
C THR A 519 15.23 13.82 24.61
N SER A 520 15.93 13.72 25.73
CA SER A 520 16.49 12.44 26.17
C SER A 520 15.47 11.69 27.01
N ALA A 521 15.13 10.47 26.59
CA ALA A 521 14.33 9.53 27.38
C ALA A 521 15.20 8.67 28.31
N ASN A 522 16.51 8.84 28.29
CA ASN A 522 17.40 8.10 29.17
C ASN A 522 17.48 8.77 30.54
N ASN A 523 16.89 8.11 31.55
CA ASN A 523 16.83 8.61 32.92
C ASN A 523 18.20 8.89 33.56
N SER A 524 19.29 8.30 33.04
CA SER A 524 20.64 8.49 33.59
C SER A 524 21.34 9.73 33.04
N TYR A 525 20.91 10.25 31.88
CA TYR A 525 21.60 11.36 31.21
C TYR A 525 20.74 12.62 31.09
N GLY A 526 19.60 12.58 30.49
CA GLY A 526 18.57 13.64 30.52
C GLY A 526 18.86 14.91 29.72
N GLY A 527 20.07 15.14 29.21
CA GLY A 527 20.46 16.33 28.47
C GLY A 527 20.68 16.06 26.98
N ILE A 528 20.36 17.05 26.16
CA ILE A 528 20.65 17.08 24.69
C ILE A 528 21.42 18.36 24.43
N CYS A 529 22.47 18.30 23.62
CA CYS A 529 23.20 19.48 23.16
C CYS A 529 23.88 19.23 21.81
N TYR A 530 24.33 20.30 21.21
CA TYR A 530 25.26 20.27 20.07
C TYR A 530 26.66 19.92 20.55
N ASN A 531 27.33 19.00 19.87
CA ASN A 531 28.74 18.65 20.08
C ASN A 531 29.61 19.37 19.03
N PRO A 532 30.31 20.42 19.39
CA PRO A 532 31.10 21.20 18.41
C PRO A 532 32.30 20.43 17.86
N SER A 533 32.74 19.36 18.54
CA SER A 533 33.86 18.55 18.07
C SER A 533 33.51 17.63 16.93
N THR A 534 32.25 17.19 16.82
CA THR A 534 31.78 16.26 15.79
C THR A 534 30.81 16.93 14.83
N GLY A 535 30.20 18.05 15.21
CA GLY A 535 29.14 18.70 14.45
C GLY A 535 27.77 18.00 14.56
N GLU A 536 27.55 17.21 15.61
CA GLU A 536 26.37 16.37 15.76
C GLU A 536 25.59 16.67 17.07
N ALA A 537 24.32 16.27 17.12
CA ALA A 537 23.56 16.27 18.35
C ALA A 537 24.00 15.12 19.26
N ARG A 538 24.12 15.42 20.54
CA ARG A 538 24.65 14.49 21.55
C ARG A 538 23.75 14.39 22.78
N ILE A 539 23.59 13.16 23.29
CA ILE A 539 23.03 12.92 24.63
C ILE A 539 24.14 13.10 25.66
N VAL A 540 23.91 13.97 26.65
CA VAL A 540 24.84 14.31 27.70
C VAL A 540 24.19 14.19 29.07
N LYS A 541 25.02 14.22 30.12
CA LYS A 541 24.52 14.34 31.47
C LYS A 541 23.90 15.72 31.71
N ALA A 542 22.68 15.75 32.19
CA ALA A 542 22.09 16.94 32.77
C ALA A 542 22.48 17.05 34.26
N LEU A 543 23.11 18.13 34.64
CA LEU A 543 23.59 18.41 36.00
C LEU A 543 22.80 19.57 36.60
N ASN A 544 22.48 19.46 37.88
CA ASN A 544 21.85 20.52 38.64
C ASN A 544 22.82 20.94 39.77
N PHE A 545 23.33 22.17 39.69
CA PHE A 545 24.16 22.75 40.71
C PHE A 545 23.35 23.72 41.58
N ALA A 546 23.20 23.39 42.82
CA ALA A 546 22.53 24.29 43.78
C ALA A 546 23.49 25.31 44.38
N ASP A 547 23.10 26.58 44.47
CA ASP A 547 23.94 27.66 44.98
C ASP A 547 24.14 27.57 46.52
N ASN A 548 23.36 26.72 47.19
CA ASN A 548 23.40 26.49 48.64
C ASN A 548 23.90 25.09 49.06
N ALA A 549 24.49 24.32 48.11
CA ALA A 549 25.02 22.99 48.37
C ALA A 549 26.48 22.83 47.91
N ASP A 550 27.14 21.79 48.41
CA ASP A 550 28.47 21.40 47.94
C ASP A 550 28.36 20.64 46.61
N ASN A 551 28.90 21.20 45.57
CA ASN A 551 28.88 20.68 44.18
C ASN A 551 30.20 19.97 43.79
N THR A 552 31.21 19.92 44.70
CA THR A 552 32.60 19.49 44.41
C THR A 552 32.68 18.09 43.82
N SER A 553 31.97 17.14 44.39
CA SER A 553 31.96 15.74 43.92
C SER A 553 31.42 15.64 42.51
N THR A 554 30.31 16.31 42.22
CA THR A 554 29.69 16.33 40.88
C THR A 554 30.60 16.97 39.86
N MET A 555 31.18 18.17 40.16
CA MET A 555 32.13 18.84 39.28
C MET A 555 33.33 17.93 38.94
N SER A 556 33.93 17.33 39.97
CA SER A 556 35.08 16.41 39.81
C SER A 556 34.76 15.20 38.89
N THR A 557 33.56 14.64 39.07
CA THR A 557 33.12 13.46 38.27
C THR A 557 32.97 13.79 36.82
N TYR A 558 32.51 15.01 36.49
CA TYR A 558 32.20 15.42 35.10
C TYR A 558 33.21 16.37 34.50
N THR A 559 34.35 16.61 35.15
CA THR A 559 35.44 17.44 34.62
C THR A 559 35.88 16.95 33.24
N GLY A 560 35.99 17.85 32.27
CA GLY A 560 36.38 17.59 30.90
C GLY A 560 35.27 16.95 30.05
N GLN A 561 34.09 16.71 30.60
CA GLN A 561 32.96 16.14 29.87
C GLN A 561 32.01 17.27 29.42
N LEU A 562 31.46 17.07 28.21
CA LEU A 562 30.36 17.85 27.68
C LEU A 562 29.09 17.55 28.46
N THR A 563 28.40 18.55 28.98
CA THR A 563 27.23 18.39 29.87
C THR A 563 26.24 19.51 29.66
N ASN A 564 24.99 19.34 30.08
CA ASN A 564 24.06 20.44 30.32
C ASN A 564 24.03 20.74 31.80
N VAL A 565 24.11 22.03 32.16
CA VAL A 565 24.19 22.44 33.56
C VAL A 565 23.11 23.45 33.89
N THR A 566 22.29 23.16 34.90
CA THR A 566 21.37 24.13 35.49
C THR A 566 21.96 24.66 36.79
N ILE A 567 22.02 25.98 36.94
CA ILE A 567 22.50 26.64 38.18
C ILE A 567 21.29 27.12 38.99
N GLY A 568 21.16 26.65 40.22
CA GLY A 568 20.07 26.99 41.13
C GLY A 568 20.21 28.41 41.73
N ARG A 569 20.24 29.42 40.87
CA ARG A 569 20.28 30.83 41.29
C ARG A 569 19.51 31.74 40.33
N SER A 570 19.18 32.96 40.82
CA SER A 570 18.52 33.97 39.98
C SER A 570 19.47 35.15 39.71
N PHE A 571 19.30 35.74 38.52
CA PHE A 571 19.97 36.98 38.08
C PHE A 571 18.91 38.02 37.77
N THR A 572 19.12 39.24 38.26
CA THR A 572 18.21 40.36 38.03
C THR A 572 18.80 41.30 36.98
N SER A 573 17.93 41.86 36.14
CA SER A 573 18.34 42.87 35.17
C SER A 573 18.57 44.26 35.76
N ALA A 574 18.17 44.48 37.00
CA ALA A 574 18.21 45.79 37.63
C ALA A 574 19.65 46.24 38.06
N SER A 575 20.55 45.27 38.31
CA SER A 575 21.90 45.55 38.80
C SER A 575 22.88 44.47 38.38
N PHE A 576 24.17 44.76 38.52
CA PHE A 576 25.20 43.73 38.37
C PHE A 576 25.04 42.64 39.42
N ASN A 577 25.37 41.44 39.01
CA ASN A 577 25.54 40.23 39.82
C ASN A 577 26.99 39.80 39.72
N THR A 578 27.59 39.30 40.77
CA THR A 578 28.88 38.60 40.66
C THR A 578 28.61 37.20 40.15
N ILE A 579 29.46 36.67 39.26
CA ILE A 579 29.35 35.32 38.72
C ILE A 579 30.71 34.65 38.60
N SER A 580 30.78 33.36 38.94
CA SER A 580 31.92 32.48 38.67
C SER A 580 31.38 31.11 38.35
N LEU A 581 31.70 30.59 37.19
CA LEU A 581 31.16 29.30 36.72
C LEU A 581 32.28 28.28 36.48
N PRO A 582 32.02 26.98 36.69
CA PRO A 582 33.01 25.93 36.46
C PRO A 582 33.23 25.59 34.96
N PHE A 583 32.59 26.29 34.06
CA PHE A 583 32.68 26.12 32.62
C PHE A 583 32.75 27.51 31.94
N PRO A 584 33.36 27.60 30.73
CA PRO A 584 33.39 28.82 29.96
C PRO A 584 32.04 29.03 29.24
N LEU A 585 31.77 30.30 28.85
CA LEU A 585 30.65 30.68 28.02
C LEU A 585 31.12 31.59 26.88
N THR A 586 30.58 31.35 25.70
CA THR A 586 30.76 32.21 24.52
C THR A 586 29.77 33.38 24.54
N ASP A 587 29.98 34.35 23.65
CA ASP A 587 29.09 35.51 23.46
C ASP A 587 27.65 35.01 23.16
N ALA A 588 27.48 34.10 22.20
CA ALA A 588 26.17 33.56 21.81
C ALA A 588 25.46 32.86 22.99
N GLN A 589 26.16 32.11 23.83
CA GLN A 589 25.58 31.48 25.01
C GLN A 589 25.19 32.50 26.10
N LEU A 590 25.94 33.58 26.22
CA LEU A 590 25.61 34.69 27.13
C LEU A 590 24.39 35.47 26.66
N GLU A 591 24.31 35.76 25.35
CA GLU A 591 23.13 36.40 24.73
C GLU A 591 21.87 35.55 24.86
N GLU A 592 21.96 34.26 24.59
CA GLU A 592 20.82 33.31 24.68
C GLU A 592 20.20 33.31 26.09
N ILE A 593 21.04 33.31 27.14
CA ILE A 593 20.57 33.12 28.50
C ILE A 593 20.28 34.47 29.18
N PHE A 594 21.12 35.44 29.00
CA PHE A 594 21.06 36.72 29.72
C PHE A 594 20.49 37.87 28.88
N GLY A 595 20.15 37.60 27.59
CA GLY A 595 19.59 38.53 26.63
C GLY A 595 20.66 39.35 25.88
N ALA A 596 20.34 39.84 24.68
CA ALA A 596 21.27 40.45 23.72
C ALA A 596 22.02 41.69 24.28
N ASP A 597 21.42 42.39 25.23
CA ASP A 597 22.03 43.60 25.86
C ASP A 597 22.66 43.26 27.22
N TYR A 598 23.17 42.03 27.40
CA TYR A 598 23.90 41.68 28.61
C TYR A 598 25.18 42.50 28.72
N ASP A 599 25.69 42.70 29.97
CA ASP A 599 26.88 43.47 30.24
C ASP A 599 27.79 42.61 31.17
N LEU A 600 28.87 42.06 30.62
CA LEU A 600 29.85 41.22 31.33
C LEU A 600 31.14 42.00 31.48
N GLU A 601 31.61 42.10 32.71
CA GLU A 601 32.75 42.89 33.08
C GLU A 601 33.81 42.06 33.79
N GLU A 602 35.05 42.06 33.26
CA GLU A 602 36.23 41.41 33.85
C GLU A 602 37.02 42.39 34.73
N PHE A 603 37.40 41.93 35.91
CA PHE A 603 38.22 42.75 36.81
C PHE A 603 39.66 42.87 36.29
N VAL A 604 40.18 44.08 36.22
CA VAL A 604 41.50 44.37 35.62
C VAL A 604 42.50 44.89 36.65
N SER A 605 42.10 45.84 37.46
CA SER A 605 43.00 46.45 38.39
C SER A 605 42.27 47.16 39.54
N SER A 606 43.03 47.52 40.57
CA SER A 606 42.54 48.30 41.67
C SER A 606 43.51 49.45 41.98
N SER A 607 42.97 50.60 42.44
CA SER A 607 43.76 51.77 42.91
C SER A 607 43.16 52.32 44.20
N LEU A 608 44.02 52.91 45.02
CA LEU A 608 43.62 53.55 46.24
C LEU A 608 44.09 55.00 46.21
N GLU A 609 43.13 55.92 46.17
CA GLU A 609 43.37 57.35 46.20
C GLU A 609 42.80 57.96 47.48
N GLY A 610 43.70 58.36 48.44
CA GLY A 610 43.25 58.70 49.77
C GLY A 610 42.54 57.54 50.46
N ASP A 611 41.28 57.74 50.81
CA ASP A 611 40.44 56.77 51.48
C ASP A 611 39.44 56.07 50.50
N VAL A 612 39.62 56.23 49.20
CA VAL A 612 38.69 55.73 48.18
C VAL A 612 39.37 54.64 47.38
N LEU A 613 38.77 53.46 47.38
CA LEU A 613 39.19 52.30 46.63
C LEU A 613 38.41 52.20 45.29
N SER A 614 39.12 52.17 44.20
CA SER A 614 38.55 52.07 42.84
C SER A 614 38.85 50.69 42.27
N LEU A 615 37.82 50.04 41.80
CA LEU A 615 37.87 48.71 41.14
C LEU A 615 37.59 48.89 39.65
N SER A 616 38.59 48.67 38.82
CA SER A 616 38.50 48.85 37.37
C SER A 616 38.12 47.55 36.65
N PHE A 617 37.14 47.65 35.77
CA PHE A 617 36.63 46.56 34.98
C PHE A 617 36.64 46.92 33.50
N ASN A 618 36.84 45.88 32.64
CA ASN A 618 36.71 46.00 31.21
C ASN A 618 35.53 45.12 30.75
N LYS A 619 34.75 45.62 29.77
CA LYS A 619 33.72 44.85 29.12
C LYS A 619 34.36 43.71 28.31
N VAL A 620 33.80 42.51 28.42
CA VAL A 620 34.19 41.29 27.68
C VAL A 620 32.94 40.60 27.17
N THR A 621 33.12 39.73 26.16
CA THR A 621 32.04 38.98 25.50
C THR A 621 32.13 37.48 25.72
N SER A 622 33.02 37.03 26.60
CA SER A 622 33.14 35.61 26.96
C SER A 622 33.51 35.43 28.43
N LEU A 623 33.10 34.37 29.03
CA LEU A 623 33.40 33.97 30.40
C LEU A 623 34.34 32.76 30.38
N GLU A 624 35.46 32.83 31.06
CA GLU A 624 36.39 31.72 31.27
C GLU A 624 36.01 30.91 32.53
N ALA A 625 36.21 29.58 32.44
CA ALA A 625 35.94 28.67 33.56
C ALA A 625 36.72 29.11 34.84
N GLY A 626 36.04 29.23 35.94
CA GLY A 626 36.61 29.52 37.25
C GLY A 626 36.78 31.00 37.55
N LYS A 627 36.97 31.85 36.58
CA LYS A 627 37.17 33.27 36.77
C LYS A 627 35.90 33.98 37.29
N PRO A 628 36.03 34.93 38.19
CA PRO A 628 34.92 35.77 38.65
C PRO A 628 34.70 36.97 37.70
N TYR A 629 33.44 37.35 37.50
CA TYR A 629 33.01 38.48 36.68
C TYR A 629 31.88 39.25 37.37
N LEU A 630 31.63 40.48 36.87
CA LEU A 630 30.36 41.15 37.07
C LEU A 630 29.49 40.94 35.85
N LEU A 631 28.25 40.51 36.08
CA LEU A 631 27.26 40.25 35.02
C LEU A 631 25.99 41.07 35.30
N ARG A 632 25.56 41.88 34.38
CA ARG A 632 24.22 42.45 34.35
C ARG A 632 23.45 41.76 33.21
N SER A 633 22.44 41.03 33.55
CA SER A 633 21.53 40.43 32.59
C SER A 633 20.59 41.51 32.04
N SER A 634 20.19 41.45 30.78
CA SER A 634 19.18 42.36 30.23
C SER A 634 17.74 41.86 30.54
N VAL A 635 17.59 40.65 30.97
CA VAL A 635 16.32 40.03 31.40
C VAL A 635 16.46 39.41 32.79
N ASN A 636 15.36 39.18 33.50
CA ASN A 636 15.40 38.43 34.75
C ASN A 636 15.49 36.94 34.43
N VAL A 637 16.49 36.25 34.97
CA VAL A 637 16.72 34.82 34.74
C VAL A 637 16.69 34.10 36.09
N THR A 638 15.93 32.97 36.12
CA THR A 638 15.86 32.10 37.30
C THR A 638 16.24 30.70 36.90
N ASN A 639 17.19 30.11 37.63
CA ASN A 639 17.74 28.78 37.38
C ASN A 639 18.19 28.59 35.90
N PRO A 640 19.14 29.43 35.41
CA PRO A 640 19.62 29.33 34.04
C PRO A 640 20.13 27.93 33.73
N SER A 641 19.81 27.44 32.53
CA SER A 641 20.32 26.22 31.99
C SER A 641 21.30 26.48 30.87
N PHE A 642 22.46 25.90 30.95
CA PHE A 642 23.55 26.03 29.99
C PHE A 642 23.72 24.71 29.27
N GLU A 643 23.50 24.70 27.97
CA GLU A 643 23.59 23.48 27.16
C GLU A 643 24.99 23.37 26.53
N GLY A 644 25.48 22.11 26.43
CA GLY A 644 26.72 21.81 25.75
C GLY A 644 27.95 22.48 26.36
N VAL A 645 28.02 22.65 27.69
CA VAL A 645 29.16 23.18 28.38
C VAL A 645 30.10 22.11 28.90
N THR A 646 31.39 22.40 28.92
CA THR A 646 32.41 21.47 29.45
C THR A 646 32.90 21.98 30.79
N ILE A 647 32.77 21.15 31.84
CA ILE A 647 33.32 21.49 33.18
C ILE A 647 34.85 21.63 33.04
N GLY A 648 35.35 22.87 33.09
CA GLY A 648 36.77 23.20 32.87
C GLY A 648 37.53 23.53 34.18
N ALA A 649 36.79 23.78 35.25
CA ALA A 649 37.37 24.11 36.55
C ALA A 649 36.62 23.41 37.69
N THR A 650 37.33 22.83 38.65
CA THR A 650 36.78 22.22 39.88
C THR A 650 36.91 23.13 41.10
N ALA A 651 37.68 24.19 40.96
CA ALA A 651 37.84 25.27 41.92
C ALA A 651 37.88 26.64 41.21
N PRO A 652 37.41 27.71 41.85
CA PRO A 652 37.53 29.06 41.34
C PRO A 652 38.98 29.48 41.12
N VAL A 653 39.20 30.42 40.18
CA VAL A 653 40.48 31.02 39.89
C VAL A 653 40.43 32.47 40.41
N ASP A 654 41.24 32.79 41.40
CA ASP A 654 41.27 34.12 41.97
C ASP A 654 42.01 35.07 41.04
N ILE A 655 41.52 36.33 40.92
CA ILE A 655 42.22 37.40 40.20
C ILE A 655 42.90 38.26 41.27
N GLU A 656 44.22 38.13 41.38
CA GLU A 656 45.01 38.74 42.45
C GLU A 656 45.60 40.07 41.99
N THR A 657 45.50 41.11 42.86
CA THR A 657 46.22 42.35 42.74
C THR A 657 46.90 42.69 44.11
N SER A 658 47.68 43.79 44.15
CA SER A 658 48.34 44.24 45.41
C SER A 658 47.37 44.72 46.46
N LEU A 659 46.20 45.20 46.11
CA LEU A 659 45.22 45.81 47.00
C LEU A 659 43.96 44.94 47.21
N ILE A 660 43.59 44.08 46.22
CA ILE A 660 42.37 43.28 46.17
C ILE A 660 42.61 42.02 45.43
N ASP A 661 42.01 40.92 45.92
CA ASP A 661 41.74 39.72 45.14
C ASP A 661 40.24 39.63 44.83
N PHE A 662 39.90 39.37 43.59
CA PHE A 662 38.53 39.06 43.20
C PHE A 662 38.37 37.55 43.16
N LYS A 663 37.60 37.03 44.10
CA LYS A 663 37.51 35.59 44.43
C LYS A 663 36.14 35.04 44.00
N GLY A 664 36.14 33.98 43.25
CA GLY A 664 34.94 33.20 42.90
C GLY A 664 34.55 32.21 43.99
N THR A 665 33.28 31.72 43.90
CA THR A 665 32.82 30.60 44.74
C THR A 665 32.00 29.62 43.85
N PHE A 666 32.21 28.31 43.99
CA PHE A 666 31.37 27.29 43.41
C PHE A 666 30.43 26.62 44.42
N ASN A 667 30.79 26.74 45.67
CA ASN A 667 30.08 26.21 46.84
C ASN A 667 29.80 27.33 47.83
N PRO A 668 28.88 27.17 48.79
CA PRO A 668 28.75 28.07 49.90
C PRO A 668 30.09 28.20 50.65
N THR A 669 30.54 29.43 50.85
CA THR A 669 31.83 29.69 51.46
C THR A 669 31.64 30.66 52.64
N GLU A 670 32.10 30.27 53.81
CA GLU A 670 32.12 31.15 54.98
C GLU A 670 33.15 32.30 54.77
N LEU A 671 32.76 33.52 54.97
CA LEU A 671 33.62 34.67 54.86
C LEU A 671 34.10 35.11 56.25
N GLU A 672 35.39 35.09 56.45
CA GLU A 672 35.98 35.66 57.66
C GLU A 672 35.99 37.17 57.60
N VAL A 673 34.97 37.80 58.20
CA VAL A 673 34.76 39.25 58.16
C VAL A 673 35.47 39.92 59.29
N GLY A 674 36.30 40.94 59.03
CA GLY A 674 37.00 41.76 60.00
C GLY A 674 37.91 42.76 59.33
N ASN A 675 38.13 43.93 59.98
CA ASN A 675 39.03 44.95 59.49
C ASN A 675 38.88 45.37 58.01
N HIS A 676 37.66 45.42 57.52
CA HIS A 676 37.38 45.72 56.12
C HIS A 676 38.09 44.81 55.12
N ASN A 677 38.34 43.55 55.51
CA ASN A 677 39.04 42.60 54.66
C ASN A 677 38.13 41.97 53.57
N ILE A 678 36.80 42.06 53.70
CA ILE A 678 35.84 41.57 52.70
C ILE A 678 35.01 42.74 52.18
N LEU A 679 34.88 42.82 50.83
CA LEU A 679 34.01 43.76 50.12
C LEU A 679 33.07 42.97 49.24
N CYS A 680 31.79 43.26 49.32
CA CYS A 680 30.73 42.59 48.53
C CYS A 680 29.99 43.58 47.65
N LEU A 681 29.46 43.06 46.52
CA LEU A 681 28.53 43.77 45.67
C LEU A 681 27.10 43.66 46.26
N GLY A 682 26.48 44.79 46.49
CA GLY A 682 25.14 44.93 47.00
C GLY A 682 24.14 45.40 45.94
N ALA A 683 22.93 45.69 46.40
CA ALA A 683 21.88 46.25 45.55
C ALA A 683 22.29 47.57 44.90
N SER A 684 21.76 47.91 43.74
CA SER A 684 22.02 49.12 42.97
C SER A 684 23.51 49.36 42.64
N ASN A 685 24.26 48.24 42.44
CA ASN A 685 25.70 48.25 42.13
C ASN A 685 26.59 48.92 43.22
N SER A 686 26.12 49.02 44.46
CA SER A 686 26.88 49.52 45.57
C SER A 686 27.84 48.44 46.10
N LEU A 687 29.06 48.91 46.51
CA LEU A 687 29.96 47.99 47.19
C LEU A 687 29.84 48.29 48.72
N PHE A 688 29.86 47.24 49.53
CA PHE A 688 29.75 47.35 50.97
C PHE A 688 30.66 46.35 51.72
N TRP A 689 31.14 46.75 52.92
CA TRP A 689 31.85 45.91 53.83
C TRP A 689 30.82 45.21 54.76
N PRO A 690 30.68 43.85 54.70
CA PRO A 690 29.77 43.14 55.59
C PRO A 690 30.21 43.32 57.06
N ASN A 691 29.23 43.44 57.97
CA ASN A 691 29.47 43.57 59.38
C ASN A 691 29.40 42.26 60.16
N THR A 692 28.88 41.22 59.54
CA THR A 692 28.68 39.89 60.09
C THR A 692 29.17 38.84 59.15
N SER A 693 29.75 37.77 59.65
CA SER A 693 30.11 36.60 58.89
C SER A 693 28.81 35.85 58.47
N ASN A 694 28.53 35.89 57.20
CA ASN A 694 27.48 35.09 56.57
C ASN A 694 28.09 34.37 55.39
N PRO A 695 27.71 33.09 55.15
CA PRO A 695 28.22 32.38 53.99
C PRO A 695 27.76 33.05 52.71
N ILE A 696 28.71 33.30 51.79
CA ILE A 696 28.37 33.61 50.41
C ILE A 696 27.97 32.32 49.71
N LYS A 697 26.86 32.33 48.99
CA LYS A 697 26.42 31.17 48.26
C LYS A 697 27.33 30.87 47.05
N GLY A 698 27.22 29.66 46.50
CA GLY A 698 27.97 29.22 45.34
C GLY A 698 27.68 30.04 44.05
N PHE A 699 28.57 29.93 43.10
CA PHE A 699 28.53 30.60 41.79
C PHE A 699 28.47 32.13 41.87
N ARG A 700 29.08 32.68 42.89
CA ARG A 700 29.22 34.15 43.14
C ARG A 700 30.67 34.54 43.21
N ALA A 701 30.91 35.79 43.49
CA ALA A 701 32.24 36.28 43.80
C ALA A 701 32.19 37.43 44.83
N TYR A 702 33.33 37.66 45.48
CA TYR A 702 33.54 38.69 46.44
C TYR A 702 34.96 39.22 46.31
N PHE A 703 35.27 40.33 46.97
CA PHE A 703 36.61 40.92 46.97
C PHE A 703 37.24 40.71 48.34
N GLU A 704 38.46 40.17 48.35
CA GLU A 704 39.29 40.14 49.50
C GLU A 704 40.24 41.34 49.49
N VAL A 705 40.12 42.23 50.48
CA VAL A 705 40.81 43.49 50.54
C VAL A 705 42.11 43.39 51.33
N LYS A 706 43.22 43.85 50.81
CA LYS A 706 44.57 43.67 51.35
C LYS A 706 45.24 44.96 51.78
N GLY A 707 46.09 44.92 52.82
CA GLY A 707 47.01 45.93 53.19
C GLY A 707 46.43 47.34 53.37
N ALA A 708 46.93 48.31 52.64
CA ALA A 708 46.49 49.69 52.75
C ALA A 708 45.01 49.88 52.34
N ALA A 709 44.47 49.04 51.45
CA ALA A 709 43.07 49.14 50.99
C ALA A 709 42.06 48.85 52.11
N GLN A 710 42.43 48.09 53.16
CA GLN A 710 41.57 47.86 54.35
C GLN A 710 41.22 49.13 55.12
N LYS A 711 41.93 50.28 54.87
CA LYS A 711 41.66 51.57 55.45
C LYS A 711 40.69 52.41 54.62
N ALA A 712 40.27 51.92 53.44
CA ALA A 712 39.35 52.62 52.57
C ALA A 712 38.00 52.86 53.29
N LYS A 713 37.47 54.07 53.15
CA LYS A 713 36.15 54.46 53.65
C LYS A 713 35.05 54.36 52.62
N ALA A 714 35.43 54.30 51.36
CA ALA A 714 34.52 54.11 50.21
C ALA A 714 35.18 53.25 49.17
N ALA A 715 34.34 52.49 48.41
CA ALA A 715 34.75 51.75 47.26
C ALA A 715 33.75 51.94 46.11
N HIS A 716 34.22 51.98 44.89
CA HIS A 716 33.36 52.06 43.70
C HIS A 716 33.94 51.33 42.54
N ILE A 717 33.03 50.93 41.60
CA ILE A 717 33.34 50.27 40.36
C ILE A 717 33.59 51.31 39.28
N VAL A 718 34.71 51.21 38.58
CA VAL A 718 35.06 52.02 37.43
C VAL A 718 35.02 51.13 36.19
N LYS A 719 34.13 51.48 35.29
CA LYS A 719 34.11 50.88 33.98
C LYS A 719 35.00 51.64 33.06
N LYS A 720 35.94 51.02 32.42
CA LYS A 720 36.55 51.54 31.25
C LYS A 720 35.55 51.46 30.13
N GLU A 721 34.81 52.51 29.86
CA GLU A 721 34.00 52.58 28.67
C GLU A 721 34.89 52.24 27.46
N ASP A 722 34.40 51.48 26.52
CA ASP A 722 35.02 51.31 25.22
C ASP A 722 35.26 52.71 24.64
N HIS A 723 36.45 53.21 24.76
CA HIS A 723 36.92 54.30 23.93
C HIS A 723 37.16 53.79 22.50
N ALA A 724 36.19 53.14 21.93
CA ALA A 724 36.12 52.89 20.52
C ALA A 724 35.47 54.07 19.77
N GLN A 725 35.76 55.29 20.21
CA GLN A 725 35.94 56.46 19.39
C GLN A 725 37.05 57.30 20.07
N ALA A 726 38.28 56.87 19.83
CA ALA A 726 39.37 57.80 19.82
C ALA A 726 38.96 58.91 18.84
N ILE A 727 38.54 60.00 19.36
CA ILE A 727 38.75 61.27 18.68
C ILE A 727 40.28 61.52 18.78
N ASP A 728 41.03 60.72 18.04
CA ASP A 728 42.38 60.99 17.68
C ASP A 728 42.33 62.17 16.71
N ASN A 729 42.98 63.26 17.12
CA ASN A 729 43.19 64.48 16.39
C ASN A 729 42.07 65.54 16.52
N ILE A 730 41.83 66.04 17.76
CA ILE A 730 41.67 67.45 17.90
C ILE A 730 43.05 67.99 18.31
N GLU A 731 43.83 68.33 17.31
CA GLU A 731 44.85 69.34 17.53
C GLU A 731 44.16 70.60 18.10
N ASN A 732 44.29 70.81 19.38
CA ASN A 732 43.70 71.90 20.08
C ASN A 732 44.52 73.16 19.81
N THR A 733 44.52 73.66 18.55
CA THR A 733 45.29 74.78 18.09
C THR A 733 44.70 76.11 18.55
N HIS A 734 43.49 76.14 19.13
CA HIS A 734 42.91 77.34 19.70
C HIS A 734 42.04 77.03 20.91
N PRO A 735 42.45 77.31 22.14
CA PRO A 735 41.60 77.15 23.31
C PRO A 735 40.37 78.06 23.20
N ALA A 736 39.19 77.49 23.49
CA ALA A 736 37.96 78.27 23.52
C ALA A 736 38.12 79.46 24.54
N GLN A 737 37.92 80.67 24.08
CA GLN A 737 38.05 81.87 24.94
C GLN A 737 36.64 82.32 25.33
N LYS A 738 36.49 82.63 26.63
CA LYS A 738 35.31 83.31 27.14
C LYS A 738 35.43 84.78 26.96
N ARG A 739 34.44 85.43 26.30
CA ARG A 739 34.38 86.86 26.07
C ARG A 739 33.02 87.42 26.49
N ILE A 740 32.99 88.69 26.90
CA ILE A 740 31.75 89.41 27.11
C ILE A 740 31.55 90.32 25.88
N LEU A 741 30.48 90.05 25.13
CA LEU A 741 30.05 90.81 23.97
C LEU A 741 28.70 91.47 24.31
N ASN A 742 28.58 92.78 24.27
CA ASN A 742 27.35 93.53 24.59
C ASN A 742 26.70 93.10 25.93
N GLY A 743 27.54 92.81 26.96
CA GLY A 743 27.08 92.45 28.28
C GLY A 743 26.69 91.00 28.48
N GLN A 744 26.80 90.12 27.46
CA GLN A 744 26.54 88.72 27.53
C GLN A 744 27.82 87.88 27.41
N LEU A 745 27.91 86.82 28.18
CA LEU A 745 29.01 85.88 28.12
C LEU A 745 28.89 85.03 26.83
N VAL A 746 29.91 85.10 25.98
CA VAL A 746 30.04 84.27 24.77
C VAL A 746 31.32 83.44 24.83
N ILE A 747 31.31 82.25 24.20
CA ILE A 747 32.46 81.40 24.07
C ILE A 747 32.89 81.45 22.59
N GLU A 748 34.10 81.95 22.35
CA GLU A 748 34.71 81.97 21.01
C GLU A 748 35.55 80.67 20.83
N LYS A 749 35.24 79.88 19.79
CA LYS A 749 36.02 78.75 19.39
C LYS A 749 36.16 78.72 17.88
N ASN A 750 37.38 78.72 17.39
CA ASN A 750 37.70 78.75 15.95
C ASN A 750 36.99 79.89 15.18
N GLY A 751 36.96 81.10 15.77
CA GLY A 751 36.36 82.29 15.17
C GLY A 751 34.83 82.35 15.18
N THR A 752 34.18 81.35 15.77
CA THR A 752 32.73 81.32 15.94
C THR A 752 32.35 81.59 17.40
N LEU A 753 31.36 82.45 17.58
CA LEU A 753 30.85 82.81 18.91
C LEU A 753 29.63 82.01 19.28
N TYR A 754 29.62 81.47 20.49
CA TYR A 754 28.50 80.65 21.02
C TYR A 754 28.00 81.37 22.34
N ASN A 755 26.68 81.29 22.54
CA ASN A 755 26.10 81.69 23.82
C ASN A 755 26.36 80.67 24.92
N ALA A 756 25.92 80.90 26.15
CA ALA A 756 26.09 79.98 27.27
C ALA A 756 25.31 78.65 27.08
N GLN A 757 24.37 78.54 26.12
CA GLN A 757 23.60 77.35 25.75
C GLN A 757 24.18 76.63 24.54
N GLY A 758 25.38 77.08 24.02
CA GLY A 758 26.02 76.39 22.88
C GLY A 758 25.45 76.78 21.52
N GLN A 759 24.62 77.81 21.41
CA GLN A 759 24.05 78.24 20.13
C GLN A 759 24.97 79.36 19.54
N ILE A 760 25.13 79.34 18.22
CA ILE A 760 25.94 80.32 17.50
C ILE A 760 25.30 81.70 17.65
N VAL A 761 26.09 82.64 18.13
CA VAL A 761 25.72 84.07 18.22
C VAL A 761 26.22 84.74 16.93
N LYS A 762 25.32 85.26 16.13
CA LYS A 762 25.68 86.03 14.92
C LYS A 762 26.21 87.41 15.24
#